data_8bf42426974252034d964fe9d2a0737c
#
_entry.id   8bf42426974252034d964fe9d2a0737c
#
_cell.length_a   1.000
_cell.length_b   1.000
_cell.length_c   1.000
_cell.angle_alpha   90.00
_cell.angle_beta   90.00
_cell.angle_gamma   90.00
#
_symmetry.space_group_name_H-M   'P 1'
#
loop_
_entity.id
_entity.type
_entity.pdbx_description
1 polymer ?
#
loop_
_entity_poly.entity_id
_entity_poly.type
_entity_poly.pdbx_seq_one_letter_code
_entity_poly.pdbx_strand_id
1 'polypeptide(L)'
;MLEEILKFSIKQRALVMLGVLIMAGFGAYNFRILPIDAVPDITNIQVQINTEAPSYTPLEVEKRITFPIESAISGIPKLSYTRSISRYGLSQVTVVFEDGTDIYFARQLINIRLQEVKSNLPAGLKPIMGPVATGLGEIFMWTVEQDKNIQESKSYSPVDLRTIQDWMIRPQLRNIKGVAEINSIGGFTKQYQVAPNPKNLMAYGITFRGIMEALLKNNANMGGGYIERNGEQYLIRTPGQVEGLNDIEKIVVGSHLGIPIYIKDVAEISMGKDLRTGAATKDGKEVVLGTVFMLKGENSRTVSLRVSEKLKEINRTLPEGITAKTVYDRTNLVNATLDTVRKNLLEGALLVIVVLFLLLGNIRAAIITALVIPLSMLFAVTGMVGNRISGNLLSLGAIDFGIIVDGAVIIVENCMRRLAEEQKISGGILSRSQRFEIVRHATKEVSRPSIFGVLIIMIVYLPILTLTGIEGKMFQPMAFTILAALTGAMILSITFIPAMVAQFSSKNISENESLILKWAKKLYEPLLNISLNNRPAVLTFAAILVVLSLLLATRIGSEFIPTLDEGDIALHALRVPGTSLTQAVSMQDTLEIKIKEISEIKHVFSKIGTADIATDPMPPSVADVFLIMKPRSQWPNPNRLKSDLIRELEQKIEQVPGNKYEIIQPIEMRFNELIAGVRSDIAVKIFGNDLEILLAKGREIEEIISKIPGASDVSVEQISGLPVLNLELNRDLMARLGINVSDVQEVVTIAIGGKNAGQVYEQDRNFEILVRLSEDIRNDIEQLKRIPISLPKNSFKAQEILSPENLNEHENNMDYLPLSALARFSIIKSPNQISRENGKRRIVVTTNIRNRD
;
A
#
# COMPACT_ATOMS: atom_id res chain seq x y z
N MET A 1 49.75 -20.32 2.19
CA MET A 1 48.55 -19.86 2.85
C MET A 1 47.47 -20.96 2.99
N LEU A 2 46.95 -21.60 1.90
CA LEU A 2 45.95 -22.67 2.00
C LEU A 2 46.43 -23.86 2.84
N GLU A 3 47.70 -24.33 2.63
CA GLU A 3 48.30 -25.44 3.37
C GLU A 3 48.46 -25.14 4.87
N GLU A 4 48.72 -23.88 5.22
CA GLU A 4 48.86 -23.44 6.62
C GLU A 4 47.46 -23.40 7.30
N ILE A 5 46.40 -22.95 6.58
CA ILE A 5 45.02 -22.99 7.08
C ILE A 5 44.58 -24.43 7.36
N LEU A 6 44.86 -25.37 6.43
CA LEU A 6 44.53 -26.77 6.61
C LEU A 6 45.32 -27.39 7.79
N LYS A 7 46.62 -27.09 7.90
CA LYS A 7 47.46 -27.54 9.01
C LYS A 7 46.94 -26.98 10.36
N PHE A 8 46.57 -25.71 10.40
CA PHE A 8 46.02 -25.08 11.58
C PHE A 8 44.68 -25.75 11.95
N SER A 9 43.76 -25.91 10.97
CA SER A 9 42.40 -26.44 11.19
C SER A 9 42.43 -27.87 11.77
N ILE A 10 43.32 -28.73 11.29
CA ILE A 10 43.46 -30.10 11.79
C ILE A 10 44.22 -30.14 13.14
N LYS A 11 45.28 -29.32 13.32
CA LYS A 11 46.04 -29.29 14.56
C LYS A 11 45.24 -28.66 15.70
N GLN A 12 44.55 -27.53 15.44
CA GLN A 12 43.77 -26.77 16.41
C GLN A 12 42.25 -26.99 16.23
N ARG A 13 41.83 -28.24 15.93
CA ARG A 13 40.44 -28.61 15.64
C ARG A 13 39.41 -28.18 16.72
N ALA A 14 39.82 -28.21 18.01
CA ALA A 14 38.95 -27.75 19.10
C ALA A 14 38.65 -26.27 19.02
N LEU A 15 39.65 -25.46 18.63
CA LEU A 15 39.48 -24.03 18.43
C LEU A 15 38.63 -23.75 17.19
N VAL A 16 38.78 -24.51 16.09
CA VAL A 16 37.92 -24.39 14.90
C VAL A 16 36.47 -24.76 15.24
N MET A 17 36.21 -25.86 15.96
CA MET A 17 34.88 -26.26 16.39
C MET A 17 34.26 -25.20 17.32
N LEU A 18 35.03 -24.64 18.26
CA LEU A 18 34.56 -23.56 19.12
C LEU A 18 34.17 -22.32 18.29
N GLY A 19 35.00 -21.92 17.32
CA GLY A 19 34.74 -20.82 16.42
C GLY A 19 33.45 -21.03 15.61
N VAL A 20 33.23 -22.23 15.09
CA VAL A 20 32.00 -22.60 14.36
C VAL A 20 30.77 -22.57 15.29
N LEU A 21 30.89 -23.05 16.53
CA LEU A 21 29.81 -22.98 17.53
C LEU A 21 29.46 -21.53 17.89
N ILE A 22 30.45 -20.64 18.05
CA ILE A 22 30.21 -19.22 18.28
C ILE A 22 29.53 -18.60 17.07
N MET A 23 30.01 -18.87 15.85
CA MET A 23 29.38 -18.41 14.61
C MET A 23 27.95 -18.92 14.50
N ALA A 24 27.68 -20.19 14.81
CA ALA A 24 26.35 -20.77 14.79
C ALA A 24 25.43 -20.12 15.84
N GLY A 25 25.91 -19.88 17.05
CA GLY A 25 25.14 -19.18 18.11
C GLY A 25 24.80 -17.76 17.72
N PHE A 26 25.78 -17.01 17.18
CA PHE A 26 25.57 -15.65 16.69
C PHE A 26 24.64 -15.62 15.47
N GLY A 27 24.80 -16.57 14.54
CA GLY A 27 23.91 -16.71 13.40
C GLY A 27 22.48 -17.07 13.80
N ALA A 28 22.27 -17.93 14.80
CA ALA A 28 20.96 -18.26 15.35
C ALA A 28 20.30 -17.05 16.03
N TYR A 29 21.08 -16.23 16.73
CA TYR A 29 20.60 -14.96 17.26
C TYR A 29 20.17 -14.01 16.14
N ASN A 30 21.01 -13.83 15.12
CA ASN A 30 20.70 -12.98 13.96
C ASN A 30 19.47 -13.50 13.18
N PHE A 31 19.27 -14.80 13.08
CA PHE A 31 18.06 -15.37 12.44
C PHE A 31 16.77 -14.96 13.15
N ARG A 32 16.79 -14.80 14.47
CA ARG A 32 15.63 -14.34 15.25
C ARG A 32 15.29 -12.87 15.02
N ILE A 33 16.31 -12.05 14.75
CA ILE A 33 16.12 -10.60 14.54
C ILE A 33 16.07 -10.21 13.06
N LEU A 34 16.32 -11.15 12.14
CA LEU A 34 16.26 -10.91 10.70
C LEU A 34 14.86 -10.39 10.32
N PRO A 35 14.76 -9.21 9.72
CA PRO A 35 13.50 -8.74 9.17
C PRO A 35 13.06 -9.66 8.02
N ILE A 36 11.89 -10.26 8.12
CA ILE A 36 11.36 -11.14 7.07
C ILE A 36 10.09 -10.54 6.54
N ASP A 37 9.99 -10.41 5.22
CA ASP A 37 8.80 -9.98 4.50
C ASP A 37 8.44 -10.99 3.39
N ALA A 38 7.23 -10.91 2.84
CA ALA A 38 6.80 -11.83 1.77
C ALA A 38 7.51 -11.51 0.46
N VAL A 39 7.65 -10.23 0.14
CA VAL A 39 8.27 -9.71 -1.09
C VAL A 39 9.39 -8.72 -0.77
N PRO A 40 10.34 -8.51 -1.69
CA PRO A 40 11.35 -7.46 -1.54
C PRO A 40 10.72 -6.07 -1.43
N ASP A 41 11.34 -5.16 -0.68
CA ASP A 41 10.91 -3.75 -0.65
C ASP A 41 11.39 -3.02 -1.91
N ILE A 42 10.52 -2.90 -2.89
CA ILE A 42 10.76 -2.13 -4.12
C ILE A 42 10.36 -0.67 -4.01
N THR A 43 9.92 -0.23 -2.84
CA THR A 43 9.38 1.11 -2.62
C THR A 43 10.34 2.20 -3.12
N ASN A 44 9.85 3.05 -4.01
CA ASN A 44 10.56 4.22 -4.47
C ASN A 44 10.68 5.27 -3.36
N ILE A 45 11.64 6.17 -3.50
CA ILE A 45 11.73 7.36 -2.66
C ILE A 45 10.72 8.35 -3.20
N GLN A 46 9.53 8.40 -2.61
CA GLN A 46 8.46 9.28 -3.09
C GLN A 46 7.85 10.13 -1.98
N VAL A 47 7.41 11.31 -2.36
CA VAL A 47 6.66 12.23 -1.50
C VAL A 47 5.36 12.60 -2.20
N GLN A 48 4.24 12.37 -1.56
CA GLN A 48 2.93 12.79 -2.03
C GLN A 48 2.59 14.17 -1.45
N ILE A 49 1.96 15.01 -2.27
CA ILE A 49 1.46 16.33 -1.88
C ILE A 49 -0.02 16.34 -2.23
N ASN A 50 -0.85 16.44 -1.21
CA ASN A 50 -2.29 16.49 -1.34
C ASN A 50 -2.78 17.92 -1.07
N THR A 51 -3.65 18.42 -1.94
CA THR A 51 -4.27 19.74 -1.75
C THR A 51 -5.78 19.57 -1.93
N GLU A 52 -6.49 19.70 -0.81
CA GLU A 52 -7.95 19.73 -0.84
C GLU A 52 -8.41 21.08 -1.41
N ALA A 53 -9.31 21.03 -2.38
CA ALA A 53 -9.85 22.18 -3.09
C ALA A 53 -11.36 22.00 -3.30
N PRO A 54 -12.17 22.06 -2.22
CA PRO A 54 -13.60 21.87 -2.31
C PRO A 54 -14.22 22.77 -3.37
N SER A 55 -15.18 22.26 -4.13
CA SER A 55 -15.92 22.94 -5.19
C SER A 55 -15.15 23.25 -6.48
N TYR A 56 -13.85 22.92 -6.58
CA TYR A 56 -13.11 23.06 -7.85
C TYR A 56 -13.31 21.85 -8.75
N THR A 57 -13.60 22.12 -10.02
CA THR A 57 -13.65 21.10 -11.08
C THR A 57 -12.26 20.54 -11.39
N PRO A 58 -12.13 19.34 -11.98
CA PRO A 58 -10.80 18.77 -12.32
C PRO A 58 -9.93 19.69 -13.18
N LEU A 59 -10.53 20.42 -14.12
CA LEU A 59 -9.82 21.41 -14.95
C LEU A 59 -9.30 22.61 -14.16
N GLU A 60 -10.08 23.09 -13.19
CA GLU A 60 -9.66 24.19 -12.33
C GLU A 60 -8.59 23.74 -11.33
N VAL A 61 -8.74 22.52 -10.77
CA VAL A 61 -7.72 21.92 -9.91
C VAL A 61 -6.40 21.78 -10.68
N GLU A 62 -6.44 21.25 -11.92
CA GLU A 62 -5.24 21.14 -12.74
C GLU A 62 -4.57 22.49 -12.97
N LYS A 63 -5.32 23.47 -13.47
CA LYS A 63 -4.76 24.77 -13.87
C LYS A 63 -4.29 25.62 -12.70
N ARG A 64 -5.04 25.63 -11.59
CA ARG A 64 -4.83 26.57 -10.47
C ARG A 64 -4.02 25.99 -9.33
N ILE A 65 -3.91 24.66 -9.24
CA ILE A 65 -3.29 23.98 -8.09
C ILE A 65 -2.21 23.00 -8.56
N THR A 66 -2.57 21.98 -9.34
CA THR A 66 -1.66 20.91 -9.73
C THR A 66 -0.50 21.43 -10.56
N PHE A 67 -0.78 22.17 -11.64
CA PHE A 67 0.25 22.69 -12.53
C PHE A 67 1.21 23.70 -11.83
N PRO A 68 0.75 24.66 -11.02
CA PRO A 68 1.64 25.50 -10.22
C PRO A 68 2.54 24.72 -9.25
N ILE A 69 2.02 23.65 -8.60
CA ILE A 69 2.81 22.81 -7.70
C ILE A 69 3.85 22.01 -8.51
N GLU A 70 3.46 21.35 -9.61
CA GLU A 70 4.39 20.63 -10.49
C GLU A 70 5.52 21.54 -10.99
N SER A 71 5.16 22.76 -11.41
CA SER A 71 6.13 23.75 -11.93
C SER A 71 7.12 24.20 -10.85
N ALA A 72 6.68 24.40 -9.62
CA ALA A 72 7.55 24.77 -8.51
C ALA A 72 8.50 23.65 -8.08
N ILE A 73 8.07 22.38 -8.22
CA ILE A 73 8.86 21.20 -7.85
C ILE A 73 9.83 20.82 -8.96
N SER A 74 9.56 21.22 -10.20
CA SER A 74 10.44 20.97 -11.34
C SER A 74 11.86 21.50 -11.06
N GLY A 75 12.87 20.68 -11.35
CA GLY A 75 14.29 21.06 -11.14
C GLY A 75 14.82 20.85 -9.72
N ILE A 76 14.09 20.21 -8.82
CA ILE A 76 14.64 19.77 -7.52
C ILE A 76 15.74 18.72 -7.78
N PRO A 77 16.90 18.83 -7.08
CA PRO A 77 17.97 17.84 -7.19
C PRO A 77 17.51 16.41 -6.91
N LYS A 78 18.03 15.47 -7.72
CA LYS A 78 17.68 14.03 -7.64
C LYS A 78 16.20 13.70 -7.90
N LEU A 79 15.45 14.59 -8.52
CA LEU A 79 14.12 14.30 -9.03
C LEU A 79 14.21 13.31 -10.19
N SER A 80 13.51 12.18 -10.09
CA SER A 80 13.40 11.19 -11.16
C SER A 80 12.24 11.52 -12.09
N TYR A 81 11.04 11.61 -11.54
CA TYR A 81 9.83 11.99 -12.28
C TYR A 81 8.72 12.47 -11.32
N THR A 82 7.71 13.12 -11.90
CA THR A 82 6.50 13.53 -11.19
C THR A 82 5.28 12.88 -11.83
N ARG A 83 4.30 12.50 -11.00
CA ARG A 83 2.94 12.11 -11.41
C ARG A 83 1.94 12.94 -10.68
N SER A 84 0.85 13.28 -11.32
CA SER A 84 -0.24 13.99 -10.65
C SER A 84 -1.61 13.53 -11.13
N ILE A 85 -2.58 13.71 -10.25
CA ILE A 85 -3.99 13.46 -10.49
C ILE A 85 -4.77 14.69 -10.02
N SER A 86 -5.56 15.27 -10.92
CA SER A 86 -6.49 16.34 -10.62
C SER A 86 -7.92 15.80 -10.71
N ARG A 87 -8.65 15.89 -9.60
CA ARG A 87 -10.05 15.44 -9.47
C ARG A 87 -10.91 16.55 -8.92
N TYR A 88 -12.22 16.34 -8.90
CA TYR A 88 -13.12 17.24 -8.20
C TYR A 88 -12.69 17.37 -6.74
N GLY A 89 -12.38 18.57 -6.34
CA GLY A 89 -12.02 18.91 -4.96
C GLY A 89 -10.65 18.44 -4.48
N LEU A 90 -9.80 17.82 -5.33
CA LEU A 90 -8.51 17.26 -4.90
C LEU A 90 -7.43 17.37 -5.97
N SER A 91 -6.27 17.88 -5.57
CA SER A 91 -5.00 17.73 -6.30
C SER A 91 -4.07 16.82 -5.52
N GLN A 92 -3.54 15.79 -6.18
CA GLN A 92 -2.44 14.99 -5.67
C GLN A 92 -1.26 15.06 -6.62
N VAL A 93 -0.08 15.41 -6.09
CA VAL A 93 1.19 15.39 -6.84
C VAL A 93 2.14 14.43 -6.14
N THR A 94 2.57 13.39 -6.85
CA THR A 94 3.55 12.41 -6.39
C THR A 94 4.90 12.73 -7.01
N VAL A 95 5.88 12.98 -6.16
CA VAL A 95 7.26 13.35 -6.52
C VAL A 95 8.15 12.16 -6.23
N VAL A 96 8.76 11.58 -7.26
CA VAL A 96 9.64 10.41 -7.14
C VAL A 96 11.08 10.82 -7.33
N PHE A 97 11.95 10.42 -6.40
CA PHE A 97 13.37 10.71 -6.39
C PHE A 97 14.19 9.50 -6.80
N GLU A 98 15.44 9.75 -7.20
CA GLU A 98 16.43 8.72 -7.47
C GLU A 98 16.70 7.85 -6.24
N ASP A 99 17.02 6.59 -6.47
CA ASP A 99 17.36 5.65 -5.41
C ASP A 99 18.56 6.14 -4.58
N GLY A 100 18.53 5.88 -3.26
CA GLY A 100 19.55 6.34 -2.33
C GLY A 100 19.38 7.79 -1.86
N THR A 101 18.34 8.51 -2.30
CA THR A 101 18.00 9.83 -1.77
C THR A 101 17.43 9.69 -0.35
N ASP A 102 17.85 10.52 0.60
CA ASP A 102 17.22 10.56 1.92
C ASP A 102 15.81 11.15 1.83
N ILE A 103 14.82 10.43 2.35
CA ILE A 103 13.39 10.82 2.26
C ILE A 103 13.11 12.11 3.05
N TYR A 104 13.80 12.35 4.17
CA TYR A 104 13.58 13.53 4.99
C TYR A 104 14.19 14.76 4.33
N PHE A 105 15.35 14.60 3.69
CA PHE A 105 15.95 15.64 2.84
C PHE A 105 15.05 15.98 1.65
N ALA A 106 14.50 14.98 0.94
CA ALA A 106 13.56 15.19 -0.14
C ALA A 106 12.32 15.97 0.32
N ARG A 107 11.74 15.61 1.47
CA ARG A 107 10.61 16.32 2.07
C ARG A 107 10.95 17.77 2.45
N GLN A 108 12.15 18.01 2.95
CA GLN A 108 12.60 19.37 3.28
C GLN A 108 12.68 20.25 2.02
N LEU A 109 13.27 19.74 0.93
CA LEU A 109 13.33 20.46 -0.35
C LEU A 109 11.94 20.78 -0.90
N ILE A 110 11.04 19.80 -0.88
CA ILE A 110 9.65 19.99 -1.30
C ILE A 110 8.96 21.05 -0.43
N ASN A 111 9.15 20.99 0.89
CA ASN A 111 8.53 21.98 1.79
C ASN A 111 8.97 23.42 1.45
N ILE A 112 10.24 23.63 1.14
CA ILE A 112 10.74 24.96 0.70
C ILE A 112 10.00 25.39 -0.57
N ARG A 113 9.89 24.53 -1.58
CA ARG A 113 9.18 24.86 -2.83
C ARG A 113 7.69 25.10 -2.62
N LEU A 114 7.05 24.36 -1.71
CA LEU A 114 5.64 24.58 -1.38
C LEU A 114 5.41 25.93 -0.69
N GLN A 115 6.35 26.42 0.13
CA GLN A 115 6.24 27.76 0.70
C GLN A 115 6.37 28.85 -0.38
N GLU A 116 7.25 28.67 -1.37
CA GLU A 116 7.39 29.59 -2.50
C GLU A 116 6.11 29.68 -3.35
N VAL A 117 5.48 28.55 -3.64
CA VAL A 117 4.28 28.49 -4.49
C VAL A 117 3.00 28.91 -3.78
N LYS A 118 2.97 28.95 -2.46
CA LYS A 118 1.78 29.20 -1.65
C LYS A 118 1.07 30.52 -2.01
N SER A 119 1.84 31.57 -2.36
CA SER A 119 1.29 32.86 -2.79
C SER A 119 0.59 32.82 -4.15
N ASN A 120 0.92 31.83 -4.98
CA ASN A 120 0.37 31.65 -6.33
C ASN A 120 -0.88 30.75 -6.34
N LEU A 121 -1.19 30.12 -5.19
CA LEU A 121 -2.38 29.28 -5.04
C LEU A 121 -3.60 30.10 -4.61
N PRO A 122 -4.82 29.67 -4.98
CA PRO A 122 -6.03 30.31 -4.48
C PRO A 122 -6.05 30.40 -2.95
N ALA A 123 -6.56 31.51 -2.45
CA ALA A 123 -6.60 31.79 -1.01
C ALA A 123 -7.34 30.66 -0.25
N GLY A 124 -6.81 30.29 0.92
CA GLY A 124 -7.38 29.27 1.80
C GLY A 124 -6.94 27.85 1.52
N LEU A 125 -6.33 27.54 0.37
CA LEU A 125 -5.83 26.21 0.05
C LEU A 125 -4.47 25.96 0.73
N LYS A 126 -4.32 24.73 1.23
CA LYS A 126 -3.11 24.30 1.96
C LYS A 126 -2.59 22.99 1.38
N PRO A 127 -1.50 23.02 0.58
CA PRO A 127 -0.81 21.79 0.19
C PRO A 127 -0.23 21.10 1.43
N ILE A 128 -0.52 19.82 1.62
CA ILE A 128 -0.07 18.99 2.74
C ILE A 128 0.71 17.82 2.18
N MET A 129 1.91 17.58 2.73
CA MET A 129 2.67 16.39 2.39
C MET A 129 2.06 15.17 3.07
N GLY A 130 1.80 14.12 2.31
CA GLY A 130 1.35 12.82 2.78
C GLY A 130 2.35 12.16 3.76
N PRO A 131 1.96 11.04 4.40
CA PRO A 131 2.81 10.29 5.33
C PRO A 131 4.05 9.72 4.63
N VAL A 132 5.08 9.35 5.42
CA VAL A 132 6.27 8.66 4.92
C VAL A 132 5.94 7.17 4.76
N ALA A 133 5.01 6.89 3.86
CA ALA A 133 4.53 5.56 3.55
C ALA A 133 4.10 5.51 2.08
N THR A 134 3.91 4.30 1.56
CA THR A 134 3.36 4.04 0.21
C THR A 134 2.22 3.04 0.31
N GLY A 135 1.56 2.75 -0.81
CA GLY A 135 0.51 1.72 -0.86
C GLY A 135 0.98 0.33 -0.37
N LEU A 136 2.26 -0.02 -0.58
CA LEU A 136 2.84 -1.24 0.00
C LEU A 136 2.93 -1.21 1.54
N GLY A 137 2.84 -0.03 2.15
CA GLY A 137 2.79 0.14 3.60
C GLY A 137 1.41 -0.11 4.22
N GLU A 138 0.37 -0.38 3.45
CA GLU A 138 -0.92 -0.85 3.96
C GLU A 138 -0.78 -2.29 4.48
N ILE A 139 -0.53 -2.44 5.79
CA ILE A 139 -0.17 -3.75 6.37
C ILE A 139 -1.25 -4.36 7.26
N PHE A 140 -2.19 -3.55 7.75
CA PHE A 140 -3.19 -3.99 8.71
C PHE A 140 -4.47 -3.17 8.57
N MET A 141 -5.63 -3.84 8.53
CA MET A 141 -6.94 -3.18 8.44
C MET A 141 -7.93 -3.82 9.41
N TRP A 142 -8.81 -2.99 9.96
CA TRP A 142 -9.89 -3.43 10.85
C TRP A 142 -11.17 -2.67 10.56
N THR A 143 -12.28 -3.27 10.89
CA THR A 143 -13.61 -2.64 10.87
C THR A 143 -14.08 -2.38 12.29
N VAL A 144 -14.70 -1.21 12.51
CA VAL A 144 -15.39 -0.90 13.76
C VAL A 144 -16.84 -1.29 13.60
N GLU A 145 -17.28 -2.27 14.36
CA GLU A 145 -18.59 -2.89 14.23
C GLU A 145 -19.32 -2.95 15.59
N GLN A 146 -20.63 -2.87 15.51
CA GLN A 146 -21.51 -3.15 16.65
C GLN A 146 -21.77 -4.67 16.74
N ASP A 147 -21.74 -5.22 17.95
CA ASP A 147 -22.08 -6.63 18.17
C ASP A 147 -23.58 -6.86 17.92
N LYS A 148 -23.90 -7.97 17.24
CA LYS A 148 -25.28 -8.29 16.84
C LYS A 148 -26.22 -8.59 18.03
N ASN A 149 -25.65 -8.85 19.22
CA ASN A 149 -26.40 -9.28 20.40
C ASN A 149 -26.82 -8.14 21.34
N ILE A 150 -26.67 -6.88 20.91
CA ILE A 150 -27.02 -5.73 21.75
C ILE A 150 -28.48 -5.37 21.56
N GLN A 151 -29.12 -5.01 22.70
CA GLN A 151 -30.48 -4.49 22.71
C GLN A 151 -30.58 -3.24 21.81
N GLU A 152 -31.66 -3.11 21.06
CA GLU A 152 -31.93 -1.96 20.16
C GLU A 152 -31.80 -0.58 20.83
N SER A 153 -31.97 -0.51 22.14
CA SER A 153 -31.81 0.71 22.97
C SER A 153 -30.39 1.26 23.01
N LYS A 154 -29.37 0.50 22.60
CA LYS A 154 -27.94 0.90 22.56
C LYS A 154 -27.36 0.86 21.13
N SER A 155 -28.18 1.14 20.12
CA SER A 155 -27.71 1.19 18.72
C SER A 155 -26.80 2.41 18.50
N TYR A 156 -25.61 2.16 17.94
CA TYR A 156 -24.64 3.19 17.58
C TYR A 156 -24.82 3.58 16.10
N SER A 157 -24.88 4.88 15.85
CA SER A 157 -24.96 5.41 14.48
C SER A 157 -23.62 5.28 13.74
N PRO A 158 -23.59 5.36 12.41
CA PRO A 158 -22.33 5.44 11.65
C PRO A 158 -21.45 6.64 12.05
N VAL A 159 -22.04 7.72 12.60
CA VAL A 159 -21.33 8.88 13.16
C VAL A 159 -20.63 8.50 14.46
N ASP A 160 -21.29 7.74 15.33
CA ASP A 160 -20.70 7.29 16.60
C ASP A 160 -19.54 6.33 16.36
N LEU A 161 -19.70 5.34 15.47
CA LEU A 161 -18.64 4.40 15.10
C LEU A 161 -17.41 5.12 14.53
N ARG A 162 -17.65 6.15 13.70
CA ARG A 162 -16.58 6.98 13.15
C ARG A 162 -15.90 7.80 14.24
N THR A 163 -16.65 8.39 15.14
CA THR A 163 -16.11 9.14 16.28
C THR A 163 -15.22 8.26 17.17
N ILE A 164 -15.64 7.02 17.43
CA ILE A 164 -14.83 6.04 18.19
C ILE A 164 -13.53 5.71 17.44
N GLN A 165 -13.62 5.47 16.13
CA GLN A 165 -12.44 5.22 15.30
C GLN A 165 -11.44 6.38 15.37
N ASP A 166 -11.88 7.62 15.18
CA ASP A 166 -10.99 8.76 15.03
C ASP A 166 -10.44 9.28 16.37
N TRP A 167 -11.22 9.16 17.46
CA TRP A 167 -10.87 9.75 18.76
C TRP A 167 -10.44 8.73 19.83
N MET A 168 -10.78 7.45 19.68
CA MET A 168 -10.39 6.44 20.66
C MET A 168 -9.37 5.44 20.11
N ILE A 169 -9.56 4.95 18.87
CA ILE A 169 -8.70 3.91 18.29
C ILE A 169 -7.48 4.51 17.61
N ARG A 170 -7.68 5.45 16.68
CA ARG A 170 -6.62 6.08 15.86
C ARG A 170 -5.49 6.68 16.70
N PRO A 171 -5.72 7.49 17.76
CA PRO A 171 -4.64 8.10 18.51
C PRO A 171 -3.74 7.08 19.23
N GLN A 172 -4.33 6.00 19.75
CA GLN A 172 -3.58 4.96 20.46
C GLN A 172 -2.71 4.13 19.52
N LEU A 173 -3.21 3.81 18.32
CA LEU A 173 -2.46 3.03 17.34
C LEU A 173 -1.38 3.86 16.63
N ARG A 174 -1.61 5.17 16.44
CA ARG A 174 -0.62 6.07 15.83
C ARG A 174 0.68 6.19 16.62
N ASN A 175 0.63 5.97 17.92
CA ASN A 175 1.80 6.02 18.81
C ASN A 175 2.66 4.74 18.77
N ILE A 176 2.29 3.73 17.99
CA ILE A 176 3.07 2.49 17.88
C ILE A 176 4.31 2.73 17.02
N LYS A 177 5.47 2.31 17.52
CA LYS A 177 6.75 2.40 16.77
C LYS A 177 6.65 1.65 15.45
N GLY A 178 6.94 2.34 14.34
CA GLY A 178 6.89 1.81 12.98
C GLY A 178 5.57 2.10 12.24
N VAL A 179 4.58 2.70 12.91
CA VAL A 179 3.39 3.23 12.27
C VAL A 179 3.69 4.64 11.75
N ALA A 180 3.44 4.87 10.47
CA ALA A 180 3.56 6.19 9.84
C ALA A 180 2.29 7.00 10.00
N GLU A 181 1.13 6.36 9.79
CA GLU A 181 -0.17 7.01 9.88
C GLU A 181 -1.30 5.95 10.02
N ILE A 182 -2.43 6.39 10.53
CA ILE A 182 -3.69 5.65 10.57
C ILE A 182 -4.71 6.38 9.73
N ASN A 183 -5.23 5.73 8.70
CA ASN A 183 -6.27 6.28 7.85
C ASN A 183 -7.62 5.70 8.19
N SER A 184 -8.67 6.50 8.05
CA SER A 184 -10.06 6.10 8.30
C SER A 184 -10.88 6.31 7.04
N ILE A 185 -11.79 5.39 6.75
CA ILE A 185 -12.77 5.50 5.65
C ILE A 185 -14.11 4.90 6.09
N GLY A 186 -15.20 5.46 5.61
CA GLY A 186 -16.56 5.04 6.00
C GLY A 186 -17.08 5.73 7.26
N GLY A 187 -18.36 5.55 7.54
CA GLY A 187 -19.10 6.32 8.52
C GLY A 187 -19.20 7.79 8.13
N PHE A 188 -19.51 8.65 9.09
CA PHE A 188 -19.61 10.11 8.90
C PHE A 188 -18.90 10.84 10.03
N THR A 189 -18.15 11.87 9.69
CA THR A 189 -17.57 12.77 10.70
C THR A 189 -18.69 13.57 11.34
N LYS A 190 -18.69 13.61 12.67
CA LYS A 190 -19.65 14.36 13.49
C LYS A 190 -19.45 15.86 13.28
N GLN A 191 -20.55 16.59 13.02
CA GLN A 191 -20.54 18.03 12.87
C GLN A 191 -21.75 18.65 13.58
N TYR A 192 -21.63 19.90 14.03
CA TYR A 192 -22.74 20.73 14.47
C TYR A 192 -23.25 21.47 13.24
N GLN A 193 -24.41 21.08 12.73
CA GLN A 193 -25.00 21.69 11.54
C GLN A 193 -25.95 22.81 11.91
N VAL A 194 -25.73 23.96 11.31
CA VAL A 194 -26.66 25.10 11.29
C VAL A 194 -27.24 25.16 9.88
N ALA A 195 -28.52 24.81 9.72
CA ALA A 195 -29.20 24.76 8.43
C ALA A 195 -30.16 25.97 8.27
N PRO A 196 -29.71 27.06 7.62
CA PRO A 196 -30.54 28.25 7.43
C PRO A 196 -31.80 27.95 6.63
N ASN A 197 -32.94 28.53 7.06
CA ASN A 197 -34.17 28.46 6.30
C ASN A 197 -34.29 29.72 5.40
N PRO A 198 -34.26 29.57 4.06
CA PRO A 198 -34.28 30.69 3.13
C PRO A 198 -35.47 31.63 3.31
N LYS A 199 -36.65 31.08 3.67
CA LYS A 199 -37.86 31.90 3.91
C LYS A 199 -37.73 32.78 5.15
N ASN A 200 -37.21 32.22 6.24
CA ASN A 200 -36.99 32.95 7.47
C ASN A 200 -35.90 34.02 7.31
N LEU A 201 -34.83 33.68 6.56
CA LEU A 201 -33.78 34.65 6.24
C LEU A 201 -34.35 35.91 5.57
N MET A 202 -35.21 35.73 4.56
CA MET A 202 -35.86 36.81 3.86
C MET A 202 -36.81 37.59 4.78
N ALA A 203 -37.62 36.90 5.61
CA ALA A 203 -38.60 37.52 6.50
C ALA A 203 -37.94 38.40 7.57
N TYR A 204 -36.79 38.03 8.08
CA TYR A 204 -36.05 38.77 9.11
C TYR A 204 -34.94 39.68 8.56
N GLY A 205 -34.73 39.70 7.26
CA GLY A 205 -33.68 40.52 6.66
C GLY A 205 -32.25 40.05 7.02
N ILE A 206 -32.06 38.74 7.23
CA ILE A 206 -30.77 38.13 7.60
C ILE A 206 -30.12 37.47 6.39
N THR A 207 -28.79 37.58 6.25
CA THR A 207 -28.03 36.97 5.16
C THR A 207 -27.29 35.71 5.64
N PHE A 208 -26.92 34.84 4.71
CA PHE A 208 -26.04 33.69 5.00
C PHE A 208 -24.71 34.15 5.65
N ARG A 209 -24.12 35.23 5.14
CA ARG A 209 -22.92 35.84 5.73
C ARG A 209 -23.17 36.31 7.16
N GLY A 210 -24.35 36.92 7.44
CA GLY A 210 -24.72 37.39 8.79
C GLY A 210 -24.74 36.22 9.81
N ILE A 211 -25.25 35.04 9.44
CA ILE A 211 -25.21 33.84 10.30
C ILE A 211 -23.75 33.45 10.54
N MET A 212 -22.92 33.35 9.47
CA MET A 212 -21.51 33.01 9.60
C MET A 212 -20.75 33.92 10.54
N GLU A 213 -20.94 35.25 10.38
CA GLU A 213 -20.29 36.23 11.23
C GLU A 213 -20.78 36.20 12.70
N ALA A 214 -22.07 35.96 12.90
CA ALA A 214 -22.64 35.82 14.25
C ALA A 214 -22.03 34.62 14.98
N LEU A 215 -21.93 33.46 14.32
CA LEU A 215 -21.29 32.27 14.86
C LEU A 215 -19.81 32.49 15.19
N LEU A 216 -19.04 33.06 14.26
CA LEU A 216 -17.61 33.33 14.47
C LEU A 216 -17.36 34.34 15.61
N LYS A 217 -18.19 35.37 15.77
CA LYS A 217 -18.06 36.36 16.81
C LYS A 217 -18.45 35.84 18.20
N ASN A 218 -19.32 34.84 18.28
CA ASN A 218 -19.87 34.30 19.53
C ASN A 218 -19.29 32.93 19.91
N ASN A 219 -18.15 32.54 19.31
CA ASN A 219 -17.48 31.27 19.62
C ASN A 219 -15.99 31.50 19.82
N ALA A 220 -15.62 32.29 20.83
CA ALA A 220 -14.22 32.56 21.15
C ALA A 220 -14.02 32.78 22.66
N ASN A 221 -12.94 32.28 23.19
CA ASN A 221 -12.50 32.60 24.55
C ASN A 221 -11.45 33.70 24.47
N MET A 222 -11.57 34.73 25.33
CA MET A 222 -10.59 35.79 25.45
C MET A 222 -10.05 35.87 26.87
N GLY A 223 -8.74 36.11 26.99
CA GLY A 223 -8.07 36.45 28.24
C GLY A 223 -8.04 38.01 28.40
N GLY A 224 -8.48 38.52 29.53
CA GLY A 224 -8.41 39.94 29.86
C GLY A 224 -7.13 40.40 30.60
N GLY A 225 -6.10 39.51 30.66
CA GLY A 225 -4.90 39.77 31.46
C GLY A 225 -5.09 39.34 32.92
N TYR A 226 -4.49 40.09 33.85
CA TYR A 226 -4.61 39.82 35.28
C TYR A 226 -4.69 41.13 36.10
N ILE A 227 -5.22 41.03 37.29
CA ILE A 227 -5.17 42.10 38.30
C ILE A 227 -4.46 41.57 39.53
N GLU A 228 -3.68 42.45 40.16
CA GLU A 228 -3.05 42.16 41.45
C GLU A 228 -3.86 42.78 42.59
N ARG A 229 -4.20 41.99 43.57
CA ARG A 229 -4.93 42.41 44.74
C ARG A 229 -4.50 41.63 45.98
N ASN A 230 -4.16 42.34 47.06
CA ASN A 230 -3.75 41.74 48.34
C ASN A 230 -2.61 40.70 48.25
N GLY A 231 -1.66 40.86 47.29
CA GLY A 231 -0.54 39.98 47.09
C GLY A 231 -0.90 38.74 46.26
N GLU A 232 -2.10 38.63 45.75
CA GLU A 232 -2.54 37.54 44.86
C GLU A 232 -2.76 38.07 43.44
N GLN A 233 -2.50 37.21 42.45
CA GLN A 233 -2.74 37.49 41.04
C GLN A 233 -4.04 36.81 40.59
N TYR A 234 -5.02 37.60 40.17
CA TYR A 234 -6.29 37.13 39.61
C TYR A 234 -6.23 37.21 38.10
N LEU A 235 -6.23 36.04 37.42
CA LEU A 235 -6.34 35.95 35.99
C LEU A 235 -7.77 36.24 35.54
N ILE A 236 -7.93 37.18 34.59
CA ILE A 236 -9.23 37.50 34.02
C ILE A 236 -9.47 36.62 32.80
N ARG A 237 -10.51 35.80 32.87
CA ARG A 237 -10.94 34.94 31.77
C ARG A 237 -12.36 35.29 31.36
N THR A 238 -12.59 35.47 30.07
CA THR A 238 -13.93 35.69 29.49
C THR A 238 -14.26 34.45 28.63
N PRO A 239 -14.93 33.44 29.20
CA PRO A 239 -15.37 32.26 28.42
C PRO A 239 -16.54 32.71 27.52
N GLY A 240 -16.43 32.40 26.23
CA GLY A 240 -17.45 32.71 25.23
C GLY A 240 -17.53 31.60 24.16
N GLN A 241 -16.87 30.48 24.42
CA GLN A 241 -16.88 29.33 23.52
C GLN A 241 -18.18 28.52 23.66
N VAL A 242 -18.73 28.11 22.54
CA VAL A 242 -19.93 27.29 22.46
C VAL A 242 -19.63 25.88 22.97
N GLU A 243 -20.45 25.34 23.85
CA GLU A 243 -20.30 24.01 24.44
C GLU A 243 -21.29 22.98 23.85
N GLY A 244 -22.34 23.43 23.14
CA GLY A 244 -23.33 22.54 22.56
C GLY A 244 -24.41 23.22 21.72
N LEU A 245 -25.41 22.44 21.29
CA LEU A 245 -26.52 22.92 20.44
C LEU A 245 -27.29 24.10 21.06
N ASN A 246 -27.58 24.03 22.35
CA ASN A 246 -28.36 25.05 23.06
C ASN A 246 -27.68 26.43 23.07
N ASP A 247 -26.33 26.45 23.05
CA ASP A 247 -25.59 27.73 23.02
C ASP A 247 -25.66 28.35 21.62
N ILE A 248 -25.52 27.48 20.58
CA ILE A 248 -25.67 27.88 19.18
C ILE A 248 -27.07 28.49 18.94
N GLU A 249 -28.11 27.86 19.46
CA GLU A 249 -29.49 28.31 19.33
C GLU A 249 -29.71 29.73 19.87
N LYS A 250 -29.01 30.13 20.94
CA LYS A 250 -29.15 31.40 21.64
C LYS A 250 -28.27 32.53 21.09
N ILE A 251 -27.43 32.27 20.09
CA ILE A 251 -26.63 33.30 19.45
C ILE A 251 -27.56 34.26 18.72
N VAL A 252 -27.37 35.57 18.97
CA VAL A 252 -28.10 36.62 18.31
C VAL A 252 -27.49 36.94 16.96
N VAL A 253 -28.27 36.86 15.88
CA VAL A 253 -27.85 37.16 14.50
C VAL A 253 -28.23 38.57 14.04
N GLY A 254 -29.18 39.22 14.72
CA GLY A 254 -29.63 40.57 14.41
C GLY A 254 -30.72 41.00 15.36
N SER A 255 -31.37 42.14 15.04
CA SER A 255 -32.54 42.59 15.76
C SER A 255 -33.57 43.16 14.77
N HIS A 256 -34.85 42.95 15.07
CA HIS A 256 -35.96 43.53 14.32
C HIS A 256 -36.86 44.28 15.29
N LEU A 257 -37.06 45.57 15.06
CA LEU A 257 -37.83 46.47 15.93
C LEU A 257 -37.40 46.42 17.41
N GLY A 258 -36.08 46.25 17.66
CA GLY A 258 -35.52 46.17 19.02
C GLY A 258 -35.64 44.78 19.68
N ILE A 259 -36.23 43.81 19.00
CA ILE A 259 -36.32 42.39 19.46
C ILE A 259 -35.13 41.60 18.88
N PRO A 260 -34.34 40.89 19.70
CA PRO A 260 -33.24 40.08 19.21
C PRO A 260 -33.76 38.90 18.37
N ILE A 261 -33.11 38.65 17.25
CA ILE A 261 -33.33 37.47 16.40
C ILE A 261 -32.21 36.47 16.71
N TYR A 262 -32.59 35.27 17.10
CA TYR A 262 -31.66 34.20 17.44
C TYR A 262 -31.42 33.30 16.23
N ILE A 263 -30.34 32.51 16.26
CA ILE A 263 -30.04 31.52 15.20
C ILE A 263 -31.22 30.55 15.06
N LYS A 264 -31.82 30.09 16.17
CA LYS A 264 -32.97 29.17 16.14
C LYS A 264 -34.20 29.73 15.38
N ASP A 265 -34.35 31.06 15.25
CA ASP A 265 -35.46 31.67 14.55
C ASP A 265 -35.29 31.64 13.03
N VAL A 266 -34.04 31.53 12.56
CA VAL A 266 -33.65 31.59 11.13
C VAL A 266 -32.99 30.31 10.59
N ALA A 267 -32.61 29.38 11.45
CA ALA A 267 -31.93 28.12 11.08
C ALA A 267 -32.37 26.95 11.97
N GLU A 268 -32.36 25.78 11.45
CA GLU A 268 -32.44 24.52 12.21
C GLU A 268 -31.05 24.14 12.68
N ILE A 269 -30.87 23.82 13.98
CA ILE A 269 -29.62 23.41 14.57
C ILE A 269 -29.72 21.92 14.94
N SER A 270 -28.82 21.12 14.44
CA SER A 270 -28.83 19.68 14.66
C SER A 270 -27.43 19.08 14.66
N MET A 271 -27.32 17.84 15.16
CA MET A 271 -26.11 17.04 14.95
C MET A 271 -26.13 16.55 13.49
N GLY A 272 -25.22 17.10 12.71
CA GLY A 272 -25.10 16.79 11.29
C GLY A 272 -23.99 15.78 10.99
N LYS A 273 -23.88 15.48 9.72
CA LYS A 273 -22.86 14.59 9.14
C LYS A 273 -22.15 15.31 7.99
N ASP A 274 -20.86 15.07 7.85
CA ASP A 274 -20.08 15.67 6.76
C ASP A 274 -20.44 15.07 5.38
N LEU A 275 -20.06 15.83 4.33
CA LEU A 275 -20.05 15.32 2.96
C LEU A 275 -18.83 14.43 2.79
N ARG A 276 -19.05 13.14 2.75
CA ARG A 276 -17.94 12.17 2.65
C ARG A 276 -17.53 11.94 1.20
N THR A 277 -16.24 11.71 1.00
CA THR A 277 -15.62 11.37 -0.28
C THR A 277 -15.41 9.88 -0.46
N GLY A 278 -15.58 9.09 0.61
CA GLY A 278 -15.40 7.64 0.59
C GLY A 278 -16.30 6.92 1.59
N ALA A 279 -16.48 5.63 1.36
CA ALA A 279 -17.21 4.70 2.21
C ALA A 279 -16.47 3.37 2.29
N ALA A 280 -16.79 2.56 3.29
CA ALA A 280 -16.31 1.19 3.40
C ALA A 280 -17.49 0.24 3.63
N THR A 281 -17.39 -0.94 3.05
CA THR A 281 -18.40 -2.00 3.20
C THR A 281 -17.74 -3.30 3.64
N LYS A 282 -18.53 -4.17 4.28
CA LYS A 282 -18.10 -5.51 4.63
C LYS A 282 -19.30 -6.46 4.63
N ASP A 283 -19.17 -7.55 3.90
CA ASP A 283 -20.18 -8.60 3.78
C ASP A 283 -21.59 -8.04 3.47
N GLY A 284 -21.68 -7.02 2.59
CA GLY A 284 -22.93 -6.35 2.18
C GLY A 284 -23.48 -5.36 3.21
N LYS A 285 -22.64 -4.76 4.04
CA LYS A 285 -23.02 -3.72 5.00
C LYS A 285 -21.98 -2.62 5.07
N GLU A 286 -22.45 -1.39 5.17
CA GLU A 286 -21.56 -0.26 5.42
C GLU A 286 -20.91 -0.34 6.81
N VAL A 287 -19.60 -0.06 6.88
CA VAL A 287 -18.78 -0.11 8.09
C VAL A 287 -17.82 1.08 8.14
N VAL A 288 -17.19 1.26 9.31
CA VAL A 288 -16.02 2.14 9.44
C VAL A 288 -14.77 1.29 9.40
N LEU A 289 -13.87 1.59 8.46
CA LEU A 289 -12.62 0.87 8.24
C LEU A 289 -11.43 1.75 8.65
N GLY A 290 -10.55 1.19 9.48
CA GLY A 290 -9.25 1.75 9.81
C GLY A 290 -8.13 1.02 9.07
N THR A 291 -7.14 1.75 8.57
CA THR A 291 -5.97 1.22 7.84
C THR A 291 -4.68 1.75 8.47
N VAL A 292 -3.74 0.86 8.74
CA VAL A 292 -2.38 1.20 9.20
C VAL A 292 -1.45 1.33 8.02
N PHE A 293 -0.76 2.46 7.96
CA PHE A 293 0.38 2.67 7.07
C PHE A 293 1.68 2.51 7.84
N MET A 294 2.52 1.58 7.40
CA MET A 294 3.84 1.34 7.96
C MET A 294 4.84 2.39 7.49
N LEU A 295 5.71 2.82 8.40
CA LEU A 295 6.83 3.70 8.06
C LEU A 295 7.81 2.96 7.12
N LYS A 296 8.26 3.65 6.07
CA LYS A 296 9.24 3.09 5.12
C LYS A 296 10.49 2.58 5.83
N GLY A 297 10.92 1.36 5.49
CA GLY A 297 12.10 0.70 6.05
C GLY A 297 11.86 -0.08 7.35
N GLU A 298 10.65 -0.04 7.91
CA GLU A 298 10.26 -0.91 9.03
C GLU A 298 9.84 -2.32 8.53
N ASN A 299 9.72 -3.26 9.44
CA ASN A 299 9.31 -4.63 9.13
C ASN A 299 7.80 -4.82 9.28
N SER A 300 7.12 -5.21 8.19
CA SER A 300 5.66 -5.34 8.13
C SER A 300 5.11 -6.31 9.18
N ARG A 301 5.76 -7.47 9.39
CA ARG A 301 5.37 -8.47 10.37
C ARG A 301 5.45 -7.93 11.80
N THR A 302 6.54 -7.25 12.14
CA THR A 302 6.76 -6.73 13.50
C THR A 302 5.77 -5.62 13.83
N VAL A 303 5.52 -4.72 12.88
CA VAL A 303 4.56 -3.61 13.07
C VAL A 303 3.13 -4.16 13.15
N SER A 304 2.72 -5.08 12.26
CA SER A 304 1.38 -5.69 12.29
C SER A 304 1.13 -6.43 13.60
N LEU A 305 2.10 -7.18 14.13
CA LEU A 305 1.96 -7.87 15.43
C LEU A 305 1.74 -6.87 16.57
N ARG A 306 2.54 -5.79 16.64
CA ARG A 306 2.36 -4.73 17.65
C ARG A 306 0.98 -4.07 17.57
N VAL A 307 0.53 -3.81 16.33
CA VAL A 307 -0.82 -3.24 16.08
C VAL A 307 -1.90 -4.22 16.53
N SER A 308 -1.79 -5.49 16.17
CA SER A 308 -2.75 -6.54 16.57
C SER A 308 -2.86 -6.68 18.07
N GLU A 309 -1.73 -6.69 18.79
CA GLU A 309 -1.70 -6.73 20.25
C GLU A 309 -2.35 -5.49 20.86
N LYS A 310 -1.98 -4.31 20.37
CA LYS A 310 -2.57 -3.04 20.84
C LYS A 310 -4.05 -2.94 20.55
N LEU A 311 -4.52 -3.42 19.41
CA LEU A 311 -5.95 -3.45 19.06
C LEU A 311 -6.75 -4.34 20.02
N LYS A 312 -6.18 -5.47 20.49
CA LYS A 312 -6.78 -6.31 21.52
C LYS A 312 -6.91 -5.59 22.86
N GLU A 313 -5.91 -4.77 23.24
CA GLU A 313 -5.98 -3.94 24.45
C GLU A 313 -7.07 -2.87 24.30
N ILE A 314 -7.09 -2.17 23.15
CA ILE A 314 -8.08 -1.13 22.85
C ILE A 314 -9.50 -1.72 22.92
N ASN A 315 -9.75 -2.89 22.35
CA ASN A 315 -11.06 -3.55 22.39
C ASN A 315 -11.61 -3.76 23.81
N ARG A 316 -10.75 -3.83 24.84
CA ARG A 316 -11.17 -3.92 26.25
C ARG A 316 -11.64 -2.58 26.81
N THR A 317 -11.28 -1.48 26.17
CA THR A 317 -11.58 -0.11 26.60
C THR A 317 -12.66 0.57 25.76
N LEU A 318 -13.11 -0.08 24.67
CA LEU A 318 -14.19 0.43 23.84
C LEU A 318 -15.53 0.38 24.59
N PRO A 319 -16.48 1.24 24.23
CA PRO A 319 -17.84 1.19 24.74
C PRO A 319 -18.46 -0.19 24.57
N GLU A 320 -19.34 -0.56 25.50
CA GLU A 320 -20.03 -1.85 25.48
C GLU A 320 -20.70 -2.10 24.14
N GLY A 321 -20.38 -3.25 23.55
CA GLY A 321 -20.95 -3.69 22.29
C GLY A 321 -20.31 -3.17 21.02
N ILE A 322 -19.20 -2.48 21.12
CA ILE A 322 -18.40 -2.09 19.98
C ILE A 322 -17.11 -2.91 19.98
N THR A 323 -16.76 -3.42 18.81
CA THR A 323 -15.52 -4.17 18.60
C THR A 323 -14.81 -3.72 17.32
N ALA A 324 -13.49 -3.57 17.43
CA ALA A 324 -12.61 -3.40 16.28
C ALA A 324 -12.14 -4.79 15.82
N LYS A 325 -12.66 -5.24 14.66
CA LYS A 325 -12.38 -6.59 14.12
C LYS A 325 -11.37 -6.51 12.99
N THR A 326 -10.25 -7.22 13.10
CA THR A 326 -9.25 -7.33 12.04
C THR A 326 -9.86 -7.98 10.80
N VAL A 327 -9.74 -7.32 9.64
CA VAL A 327 -10.17 -7.83 8.34
C VAL A 327 -9.00 -8.18 7.42
N TYR A 328 -7.86 -7.50 7.55
CA TYR A 328 -6.64 -7.79 6.80
C TYR A 328 -5.43 -7.69 7.72
N ASP A 329 -4.57 -8.70 7.69
CA ASP A 329 -3.30 -8.74 8.44
C ASP A 329 -2.21 -9.36 7.56
N ARG A 330 -1.26 -8.54 7.13
CA ARG A 330 -0.14 -8.96 6.29
C ARG A 330 0.74 -10.03 6.96
N THR A 331 0.69 -10.14 8.28
CA THR A 331 1.40 -11.19 9.02
C THR A 331 1.00 -12.60 8.58
N ASN A 332 -0.27 -12.78 8.16
CA ASN A 332 -0.76 -14.08 7.68
C ASN A 332 0.02 -14.54 6.45
N LEU A 333 0.21 -13.67 5.47
CA LEU A 333 0.99 -13.97 4.27
C LEU A 333 2.48 -14.20 4.60
N VAL A 334 3.07 -13.34 5.43
CA VAL A 334 4.47 -13.49 5.83
C VAL A 334 4.69 -14.82 6.56
N ASN A 335 3.78 -15.22 7.44
CA ASN A 335 3.86 -16.51 8.13
C ASN A 335 3.68 -17.69 7.16
N ALA A 336 2.73 -17.64 6.22
CA ALA A 336 2.55 -18.67 5.19
C ALA A 336 3.82 -18.82 4.32
N THR A 337 4.43 -17.69 3.95
CA THR A 337 5.72 -17.67 3.23
C THR A 337 6.83 -18.32 4.06
N LEU A 338 6.94 -17.98 5.35
CA LEU A 338 7.91 -18.58 6.26
C LEU A 338 7.73 -20.10 6.41
N ASP A 339 6.48 -20.55 6.55
CA ASP A 339 6.18 -21.97 6.69
C ASP A 339 6.54 -22.73 5.40
N THR A 340 6.29 -22.13 4.23
CA THR A 340 6.69 -22.68 2.93
C THR A 340 8.23 -22.78 2.82
N VAL A 341 8.94 -21.70 3.14
CA VAL A 341 10.41 -21.69 3.15
C VAL A 341 10.94 -22.76 4.12
N ARG A 342 10.42 -22.78 5.35
CA ARG A 342 10.84 -23.77 6.36
C ARG A 342 10.62 -25.21 5.91
N LYS A 343 9.46 -25.49 5.32
CA LYS A 343 9.12 -26.81 4.79
C LYS A 343 10.09 -27.21 3.67
N ASN A 344 10.26 -26.35 2.67
CA ASN A 344 11.16 -26.60 1.53
C ASN A 344 12.62 -26.79 1.98
N LEU A 345 13.08 -25.98 2.95
CA LEU A 345 14.42 -26.10 3.53
C LEU A 345 14.61 -27.44 4.25
N LEU A 346 13.62 -27.87 5.04
CA LEU A 346 13.69 -29.16 5.76
C LEU A 346 13.63 -30.35 4.80
N GLU A 347 12.72 -30.34 3.83
CA GLU A 347 12.58 -31.38 2.82
C GLU A 347 13.83 -31.47 1.95
N GLY A 348 14.37 -30.33 1.47
CA GLY A 348 15.61 -30.30 0.68
C GLY A 348 16.82 -30.78 1.48
N ALA A 349 16.97 -30.33 2.73
CA ALA A 349 18.06 -30.80 3.59
C ALA A 349 17.97 -32.32 3.87
N LEU A 350 16.77 -32.84 4.13
CA LEU A 350 16.55 -34.27 4.33
C LEU A 350 16.89 -35.07 3.08
N LEU A 351 16.45 -34.58 1.91
CA LEU A 351 16.75 -35.24 0.62
C LEU A 351 18.25 -35.28 0.36
N VAL A 352 18.97 -34.18 0.59
CA VAL A 352 20.45 -34.13 0.45
C VAL A 352 21.11 -35.12 1.42
N ILE A 353 20.67 -35.18 2.70
CA ILE A 353 21.21 -36.13 3.67
C ILE A 353 21.02 -37.58 3.21
N VAL A 354 19.82 -37.92 2.72
CA VAL A 354 19.50 -39.25 2.21
C VAL A 354 20.36 -39.59 1.00
N VAL A 355 20.49 -38.69 0.02
CA VAL A 355 21.34 -38.89 -1.18
C VAL A 355 22.79 -39.05 -0.78
N LEU A 356 23.31 -38.19 0.11
CA LEU A 356 24.70 -38.31 0.60
C LEU A 356 24.94 -39.62 1.34
N PHE A 357 24.00 -40.08 2.17
CA PHE A 357 24.09 -41.35 2.86
C PHE A 357 24.12 -42.53 1.87
N LEU A 358 23.25 -42.52 0.87
CA LEU A 358 23.17 -43.54 -0.17
C LEU A 358 24.45 -43.62 -1.03
N LEU A 359 25.04 -42.47 -1.33
CA LEU A 359 26.27 -42.38 -2.15
C LEU A 359 27.53 -42.68 -1.35
N LEU A 360 27.71 -42.03 -0.19
CA LEU A 360 28.92 -42.19 0.63
C LEU A 360 28.97 -43.50 1.42
N GLY A 361 27.81 -44.18 1.60
CA GLY A 361 27.71 -45.42 2.37
C GLY A 361 28.10 -45.29 3.85
N ASN A 362 28.32 -44.09 4.34
CA ASN A 362 28.76 -43.81 5.71
C ASN A 362 27.95 -42.63 6.31
N ILE A 363 27.12 -42.97 7.30
CA ILE A 363 26.22 -41.99 7.92
C ILE A 363 26.97 -40.83 8.63
N ARG A 364 28.14 -41.07 9.19
CA ARG A 364 28.94 -40.03 9.84
C ARG A 364 29.47 -39.03 8.81
N ALA A 365 29.95 -39.52 7.68
CA ALA A 365 30.39 -38.70 6.56
C ALA A 365 29.21 -37.85 6.02
N ALA A 366 28.05 -38.44 5.83
CA ALA A 366 26.84 -37.76 5.37
C ALA A 366 26.40 -36.64 6.34
N ILE A 367 26.37 -36.93 7.66
CA ILE A 367 26.01 -35.90 8.69
C ILE A 367 27.04 -34.77 8.72
N ILE A 368 28.36 -35.08 8.68
CA ILE A 368 29.41 -34.04 8.69
C ILE A 368 29.23 -33.11 7.49
N THR A 369 28.97 -33.67 6.31
CA THR A 369 28.74 -32.87 5.09
C THR A 369 27.46 -32.07 5.18
N ALA A 370 26.36 -32.66 5.65
CA ALA A 370 25.07 -31.99 5.75
C ALA A 370 25.06 -30.84 6.76
N LEU A 371 25.90 -30.88 7.82
CA LEU A 371 26.03 -29.79 8.78
C LEU A 371 26.55 -28.48 8.15
N VAL A 372 27.20 -28.55 6.99
CA VAL A 372 27.64 -27.34 6.27
C VAL A 372 26.44 -26.49 5.82
N ILE A 373 25.30 -27.13 5.47
CA ILE A 373 24.09 -26.43 5.03
C ILE A 373 23.59 -25.42 6.08
N PRO A 374 23.17 -25.85 7.28
CA PRO A 374 22.64 -24.90 8.27
C PRO A 374 23.72 -23.90 8.74
N LEU A 375 24.99 -24.30 8.81
CA LEU A 375 26.07 -23.42 9.23
C LEU A 375 26.36 -22.32 8.21
N SER A 376 26.36 -22.63 6.91
CA SER A 376 26.54 -21.63 5.84
C SER A 376 25.33 -20.71 5.74
N MET A 377 24.11 -21.21 5.99
CA MET A 377 22.92 -20.39 6.08
C MET A 377 22.98 -19.38 7.25
N LEU A 378 23.40 -19.83 8.42
CA LEU A 378 23.58 -18.95 9.59
C LEU A 378 24.65 -17.89 9.34
N PHE A 379 25.70 -18.23 8.58
CA PHE A 379 26.69 -17.27 8.12
C PHE A 379 26.07 -16.23 7.17
N ALA A 380 25.30 -16.66 6.18
CA ALA A 380 24.59 -15.77 5.23
C ALA A 380 23.63 -14.83 5.95
N VAL A 381 22.81 -15.34 6.87
CA VAL A 381 21.89 -14.55 7.68
C VAL A 381 22.65 -13.48 8.52
N THR A 382 23.81 -13.82 9.06
CA THR A 382 24.65 -12.84 9.77
C THR A 382 25.10 -11.71 8.85
N GLY A 383 25.49 -12.05 7.61
CA GLY A 383 25.82 -11.07 6.58
C GLY A 383 24.62 -10.19 6.18
N MET A 384 23.41 -10.78 6.05
CA MET A 384 22.19 -10.05 5.72
C MET A 384 21.84 -9.02 6.79
N VAL A 385 21.85 -9.42 8.06
CA VAL A 385 21.55 -8.53 9.19
C VAL A 385 22.59 -7.39 9.25
N GLY A 386 23.87 -7.70 9.07
CA GLY A 386 24.96 -6.71 9.07
C GLY A 386 24.82 -5.66 7.95
N ASN A 387 24.29 -6.04 6.80
CA ASN A 387 24.06 -5.15 5.66
C ASN A 387 22.59 -4.64 5.56
N ARG A 388 21.76 -4.86 6.57
CA ARG A 388 20.34 -4.44 6.62
C ARG A 388 19.49 -4.98 5.45
N ILE A 389 19.81 -6.18 4.98
CA ILE A 389 19.08 -6.88 3.92
C ILE A 389 17.98 -7.71 4.58
N SER A 390 16.71 -7.51 4.15
CA SER A 390 15.58 -8.31 4.62
C SER A 390 15.57 -9.70 3.97
N GLY A 391 15.17 -10.70 4.73
CA GLY A 391 14.84 -12.02 4.20
C GLY A 391 13.48 -11.97 3.49
N ASN A 392 13.40 -12.51 2.30
CA ASN A 392 12.13 -12.67 1.56
C ASN A 392 12.13 -14.02 0.83
N LEU A 393 10.97 -14.35 0.21
CA LEU A 393 10.83 -15.64 -0.49
C LEU A 393 11.87 -15.80 -1.59
N LEU A 394 12.24 -14.76 -2.33
CA LEU A 394 13.24 -14.81 -3.39
C LEU A 394 14.64 -15.04 -2.83
N SER A 395 15.04 -14.29 -1.77
CA SER A 395 16.38 -14.41 -1.20
C SER A 395 16.61 -15.70 -0.43
N LEU A 396 15.60 -16.20 0.30
CA LEU A 396 15.70 -17.43 1.08
C LEU A 396 15.35 -18.67 0.24
N GLY A 397 14.43 -18.53 -0.74
CA GLY A 397 14.02 -19.63 -1.62
C GLY A 397 15.03 -19.97 -2.72
N ALA A 398 15.88 -19.03 -3.12
CA ALA A 398 16.92 -19.23 -4.12
C ALA A 398 18.17 -19.97 -3.59
N ILE A 399 18.22 -20.30 -2.30
CA ILE A 399 19.34 -21.02 -1.71
C ILE A 399 19.28 -22.48 -2.16
N ASP A 400 20.20 -22.85 -3.04
CA ASP A 400 20.37 -24.23 -3.50
C ASP A 400 21.36 -24.98 -2.61
N PHE A 401 20.87 -26.00 -1.90
CA PHE A 401 21.67 -26.81 -1.00
C PHE A 401 22.70 -27.67 -1.72
N GLY A 402 22.43 -28.06 -2.98
CA GLY A 402 23.36 -28.81 -3.80
C GLY A 402 24.66 -28.04 -4.02
N ILE A 403 24.54 -26.79 -4.48
CA ILE A 403 25.71 -25.93 -4.76
C ILE A 403 26.50 -25.60 -3.48
N ILE A 404 25.82 -25.43 -2.35
CA ILE A 404 26.46 -25.14 -1.05
C ILE A 404 27.29 -26.31 -0.55
N VAL A 405 26.80 -27.55 -0.76
CA VAL A 405 27.40 -28.75 -0.20
C VAL A 405 28.54 -29.31 -1.06
N ASP A 406 28.59 -28.99 -2.35
CA ASP A 406 29.52 -29.56 -3.32
C ASP A 406 30.97 -29.56 -2.86
N GLY A 407 31.48 -28.44 -2.40
CA GLY A 407 32.87 -28.35 -1.90
C GLY A 407 33.12 -29.24 -0.70
N ALA A 408 32.15 -29.41 0.18
CA ALA A 408 32.23 -30.26 1.36
C ALA A 408 32.18 -31.76 0.98
N VAL A 409 31.31 -32.13 0.04
CA VAL A 409 31.18 -33.53 -0.45
C VAL A 409 32.46 -34.02 -1.04
N ILE A 410 33.08 -33.25 -1.95
CA ILE A 410 34.34 -33.63 -2.62
C ILE A 410 35.46 -33.86 -1.60
N ILE A 411 35.55 -33.00 -0.59
CA ILE A 411 36.59 -33.15 0.45
C ILE A 411 36.33 -34.36 1.34
N VAL A 412 35.10 -34.58 1.78
CA VAL A 412 34.72 -35.71 2.64
C VAL A 412 34.93 -37.02 1.91
N GLU A 413 34.46 -37.10 0.65
CA GLU A 413 34.57 -38.30 -0.18
C GLU A 413 36.04 -38.66 -0.39
N ASN A 414 36.88 -37.69 -0.80
CA ASN A 414 38.32 -37.96 -0.99
C ASN A 414 39.02 -38.37 0.31
N CYS A 415 38.70 -37.73 1.44
CA CYS A 415 39.23 -38.10 2.75
C CYS A 415 38.82 -39.52 3.14
N MET A 416 37.58 -39.92 2.94
CA MET A 416 37.08 -41.26 3.26
C MET A 416 37.73 -42.32 2.37
N ARG A 417 37.88 -42.05 1.08
CA ARG A 417 38.58 -42.91 0.12
C ARG A 417 40.02 -43.11 0.50
N ARG A 418 40.79 -42.04 0.74
CA ARG A 418 42.21 -42.15 1.12
C ARG A 418 42.41 -42.84 2.46
N LEU A 419 41.54 -42.60 3.45
CA LEU A 419 41.60 -43.32 4.73
C LEU A 419 41.32 -44.81 4.58
N ALA A 420 40.41 -45.22 3.68
CA ALA A 420 40.12 -46.61 3.39
C ALA A 420 41.31 -47.29 2.66
N GLU A 421 41.88 -46.63 1.64
CA GLU A 421 43.07 -47.11 0.90
C GLU A 421 44.28 -47.40 1.84
N GLU A 422 44.59 -46.40 2.71
CA GLU A 422 45.71 -46.51 3.65
C GLU A 422 45.46 -47.55 4.76
N GLN A 423 44.21 -47.70 5.22
CA GLN A 423 43.85 -48.76 6.17
C GLN A 423 44.06 -50.15 5.61
N LYS A 424 43.82 -50.34 4.33
CA LYS A 424 44.01 -51.59 3.62
C LYS A 424 45.55 -51.92 3.46
N ILE A 425 46.34 -50.90 3.12
CA ILE A 425 47.77 -50.99 2.97
C ILE A 425 48.42 -51.29 4.34
N SER A 426 47.97 -50.67 5.40
CA SER A 426 48.51 -50.86 6.75
C SER A 426 48.08 -52.18 7.40
N GLY A 427 47.08 -52.86 6.87
CA GLY A 427 46.54 -54.11 7.42
C GLY A 427 45.89 -54.03 8.79
N GLY A 428 45.59 -52.80 9.29
CA GLY A 428 45.07 -52.61 10.62
C GLY A 428 44.46 -51.21 10.84
N ILE A 429 44.04 -50.96 12.07
CA ILE A 429 43.43 -49.66 12.49
C ILE A 429 44.54 -48.57 12.51
N LEU A 430 44.32 -47.51 11.74
CA LEU A 430 45.21 -46.34 11.67
C LEU A 430 45.28 -45.60 13.00
N SER A 431 46.52 -45.23 13.42
CA SER A 431 46.76 -44.37 14.57
C SER A 431 46.13 -42.99 14.38
N ARG A 432 45.92 -42.29 15.46
CA ARG A 432 45.37 -40.94 15.41
C ARG A 432 46.22 -39.95 14.61
N SER A 433 47.55 -40.07 14.73
CA SER A 433 48.50 -39.21 13.99
C SER A 433 48.48 -39.52 12.49
N GLN A 434 48.42 -40.79 12.10
CA GLN A 434 48.35 -41.20 10.68
C GLN A 434 47.04 -40.69 10.05
N ARG A 435 45.88 -40.82 10.73
CA ARG A 435 44.60 -40.32 10.22
C ARG A 435 44.66 -38.79 9.97
N PHE A 436 45.32 -38.02 10.84
CA PHE A 436 45.41 -36.58 10.66
C PHE A 436 46.28 -36.23 9.44
N GLU A 437 47.39 -36.91 9.23
CA GLU A 437 48.25 -36.74 8.04
C GLU A 437 47.51 -37.12 6.76
N ILE A 438 46.81 -38.24 6.75
CA ILE A 438 46.05 -38.69 5.59
C ILE A 438 44.94 -37.68 5.25
N VAL A 439 44.14 -37.25 6.23
CA VAL A 439 43.09 -36.24 6.02
C VAL A 439 43.68 -34.93 5.50
N ARG A 440 44.86 -34.52 6.00
CA ARG A 440 45.56 -33.32 5.51
C ARG A 440 45.91 -33.41 4.04
N HIS A 441 46.53 -34.56 3.64
CA HIS A 441 46.92 -34.80 2.25
C HIS A 441 45.72 -34.96 1.32
N ALA A 442 44.71 -35.70 1.71
CA ALA A 442 43.51 -35.87 0.96
C ALA A 442 42.73 -34.55 0.74
N THR A 443 42.65 -33.74 1.79
CA THR A 443 42.01 -32.40 1.68
C THR A 443 42.81 -31.48 0.75
N LYS A 444 44.15 -31.47 0.88
CA LYS A 444 45.05 -30.64 0.02
C LYS A 444 44.88 -30.99 -1.47
N GLU A 445 44.75 -32.26 -1.79
CA GLU A 445 44.61 -32.78 -3.15
C GLU A 445 43.41 -32.18 -3.90
N VAL A 446 42.25 -32.05 -3.21
CA VAL A 446 40.97 -31.61 -3.83
C VAL A 446 40.58 -30.16 -3.47
N SER A 447 41.27 -29.51 -2.53
CA SER A 447 40.91 -28.16 -2.08
C SER A 447 41.02 -27.11 -3.19
N ARG A 448 42.05 -27.16 -4.04
CA ARG A 448 42.19 -26.19 -5.14
C ARG A 448 41.06 -26.29 -6.16
N PRO A 449 40.77 -27.45 -6.76
CA PRO A 449 39.65 -27.62 -7.70
C PRO A 449 38.31 -27.21 -7.07
N SER A 450 38.06 -27.59 -5.82
CA SER A 450 36.81 -27.25 -5.10
C SER A 450 36.64 -25.76 -4.89
N ILE A 451 37.69 -25.04 -4.43
CA ILE A 451 37.65 -23.59 -4.25
C ILE A 451 37.43 -22.88 -5.58
N PHE A 452 38.14 -23.28 -6.65
CA PHE A 452 37.95 -22.68 -7.98
C PHE A 452 36.55 -22.91 -8.52
N GLY A 453 35.96 -24.11 -8.31
CA GLY A 453 34.58 -24.39 -8.68
C GLY A 453 33.59 -23.43 -8.00
N VAL A 454 33.69 -23.25 -6.68
CA VAL A 454 32.81 -22.33 -5.93
C VAL A 454 33.03 -20.87 -6.37
N LEU A 455 34.30 -20.44 -6.58
CA LEU A 455 34.61 -19.08 -7.03
C LEU A 455 34.03 -18.79 -8.42
N ILE A 456 34.07 -19.76 -9.34
CA ILE A 456 33.45 -19.59 -10.68
C ILE A 456 31.93 -19.36 -10.54
N ILE A 457 31.26 -20.15 -9.67
CA ILE A 457 29.84 -19.96 -9.39
C ILE A 457 29.59 -18.55 -8.79
N MET A 458 30.40 -18.13 -7.81
CA MET A 458 30.27 -16.82 -7.20
C MET A 458 30.42 -15.67 -8.22
N ILE A 459 31.37 -15.78 -9.17
CA ILE A 459 31.61 -14.76 -10.22
C ILE A 459 30.37 -14.57 -11.09
N VAL A 460 29.59 -15.63 -11.35
CA VAL A 460 28.32 -15.50 -12.12
C VAL A 460 27.27 -14.66 -11.42
N TYR A 461 27.27 -14.63 -10.08
CA TYR A 461 26.34 -13.81 -9.30
C TYR A 461 26.80 -12.37 -9.08
N LEU A 462 28.08 -12.04 -9.27
CA LEU A 462 28.59 -10.67 -9.05
C LEU A 462 27.91 -9.61 -9.92
N PRO A 463 27.65 -9.83 -11.22
CA PRO A 463 26.97 -8.84 -12.05
C PRO A 463 25.59 -8.44 -11.52
N ILE A 464 24.87 -9.36 -10.86
CA ILE A 464 23.53 -9.11 -10.29
C ILE A 464 23.59 -8.03 -9.20
N LEU A 465 24.69 -7.92 -8.45
CA LEU A 465 24.88 -6.87 -7.45
C LEU A 465 25.02 -5.47 -8.06
N THR A 466 25.29 -5.35 -9.36
CA THR A 466 25.40 -4.06 -10.07
C THR A 466 24.11 -3.59 -10.69
N LEU A 467 23.04 -4.40 -10.64
CA LEU A 467 21.71 -4.01 -11.12
C LEU A 467 21.21 -2.80 -10.32
N THR A 468 20.52 -1.90 -10.98
CA THR A 468 19.91 -0.70 -10.39
C THR A 468 18.39 -0.72 -10.59
N GLY A 469 17.68 0.24 -9.99
CA GLY A 469 16.24 0.32 -10.15
C GLY A 469 15.48 -0.82 -9.45
N ILE A 470 14.35 -1.22 -10.04
CA ILE A 470 13.46 -2.26 -9.50
C ILE A 470 14.15 -3.62 -9.51
N GLU A 471 14.84 -3.94 -10.62
CA GLU A 471 15.60 -5.19 -10.78
C GLU A 471 16.68 -5.31 -9.70
N GLY A 472 17.38 -4.23 -9.41
CA GLY A 472 18.38 -4.18 -8.33
C GLY A 472 17.75 -4.47 -6.97
N LYS A 473 16.65 -3.79 -6.62
CA LYS A 473 15.93 -4.00 -5.35
C LYS A 473 15.43 -5.43 -5.19
N MET A 474 15.04 -6.10 -6.27
CA MET A 474 14.56 -7.48 -6.25
C MET A 474 15.68 -8.51 -6.17
N PHE A 475 16.71 -8.40 -7.02
CA PHE A 475 17.68 -9.45 -7.22
C PHE A 475 18.97 -9.27 -6.39
N GLN A 476 19.36 -8.04 -6.00
CA GLN A 476 20.54 -7.84 -5.15
C GLN A 476 20.45 -8.58 -3.81
N PRO A 477 19.33 -8.58 -3.05
CA PRO A 477 19.20 -9.34 -1.82
C PRO A 477 19.41 -10.85 -2.03
N MET A 478 18.89 -11.39 -3.12
CA MET A 478 19.05 -12.78 -3.51
C MET A 478 20.53 -13.11 -3.80
N ALA A 479 21.17 -12.32 -4.68
CA ALA A 479 22.57 -12.54 -5.05
C ALA A 479 23.50 -12.41 -3.83
N PHE A 480 23.28 -11.43 -2.96
CA PHE A 480 24.05 -11.27 -1.72
C PHE A 480 23.91 -12.49 -0.81
N THR A 481 22.70 -13.01 -0.63
CA THR A 481 22.42 -14.17 0.22
C THR A 481 23.16 -15.42 -0.29
N ILE A 482 23.10 -15.67 -1.61
CA ILE A 482 23.80 -16.79 -2.25
C ILE A 482 25.33 -16.64 -2.11
N LEU A 483 25.86 -15.46 -2.41
CA LEU A 483 27.31 -15.18 -2.28
C LEU A 483 27.79 -15.34 -0.84
N ALA A 484 27.02 -14.87 0.13
CA ALA A 484 27.34 -15.03 1.56
C ALA A 484 27.29 -16.51 1.98
N ALA A 485 26.27 -17.28 1.54
CA ALA A 485 26.15 -18.70 1.82
C ALA A 485 27.29 -19.50 1.21
N LEU A 486 27.65 -19.24 -0.05
CA LEU A 486 28.78 -19.90 -0.73
C LEU A 486 30.13 -19.53 -0.08
N THR A 487 30.31 -18.28 0.34
CA THR A 487 31.50 -17.86 1.10
C THR A 487 31.62 -18.64 2.41
N GLY A 488 30.50 -18.71 3.17
CA GLY A 488 30.43 -19.49 4.40
C GLY A 488 30.75 -20.98 4.17
N ALA A 489 30.12 -21.57 3.14
CA ALA A 489 30.36 -22.96 2.77
C ALA A 489 31.83 -23.23 2.37
N MET A 490 32.43 -22.34 1.59
CA MET A 490 33.82 -22.43 1.18
C MET A 490 34.75 -22.38 2.41
N ILE A 491 34.56 -21.48 3.34
CA ILE A 491 35.31 -21.36 4.58
C ILE A 491 35.15 -22.63 5.44
N LEU A 492 33.91 -23.13 5.59
CA LEU A 492 33.65 -24.35 6.34
C LEU A 492 34.24 -25.60 5.69
N SER A 493 34.26 -25.68 4.36
CA SER A 493 34.84 -26.80 3.62
C SER A 493 36.34 -26.95 3.85
N ILE A 494 37.08 -25.87 3.99
CA ILE A 494 38.53 -25.90 4.22
C ILE A 494 38.94 -25.88 5.70
N THR A 495 38.02 -25.56 6.62
CA THR A 495 38.28 -25.45 8.06
C THR A 495 37.54 -26.51 8.88
N PHE A 496 36.22 -26.45 8.89
CA PHE A 496 35.33 -27.31 9.68
C PHE A 496 35.34 -28.77 9.20
N ILE A 497 35.21 -29.00 7.91
CA ILE A 497 35.14 -30.35 7.33
C ILE A 497 36.37 -31.15 7.64
N PRO A 498 37.63 -30.70 7.35
CA PRO A 498 38.81 -31.48 7.66
C PRO A 498 38.97 -31.77 9.16
N ALA A 499 38.62 -30.80 10.00
CA ALA A 499 38.66 -30.94 11.48
C ALA A 499 37.65 -32.00 11.96
N MET A 500 36.42 -32.01 11.43
CA MET A 500 35.38 -32.98 11.76
C MET A 500 35.72 -34.39 11.28
N VAL A 501 36.16 -34.54 10.01
CA VAL A 501 36.56 -35.84 9.46
C VAL A 501 37.73 -36.43 10.23
N ALA A 502 38.77 -35.64 10.56
CA ALA A 502 39.93 -36.06 11.35
C ALA A 502 39.51 -36.56 12.75
N GLN A 503 38.53 -35.93 13.39
CA GLN A 503 38.10 -36.26 14.76
C GLN A 503 37.08 -37.38 14.82
N PHE A 504 36.04 -37.38 13.94
CA PHE A 504 34.85 -38.22 14.03
C PHE A 504 34.75 -39.34 12.99
N SER A 505 35.75 -39.48 12.06
CA SER A 505 35.75 -40.61 11.14
C SER A 505 35.80 -41.92 11.91
N SER A 506 35.16 -42.95 11.37
CA SER A 506 35.13 -44.29 11.97
C SER A 506 36.56 -44.86 12.09
N LYS A 507 36.81 -45.64 13.15
CA LYS A 507 38.11 -46.38 13.33
C LYS A 507 38.20 -47.50 12.29
N ASN A 508 37.12 -48.05 11.85
CA ASN A 508 37.04 -49.08 10.85
C ASN A 508 36.26 -48.56 9.64
N ILE A 509 36.94 -48.22 8.56
CA ILE A 509 36.35 -47.68 7.34
C ILE A 509 36.22 -48.82 6.34
N SER A 510 35.02 -49.22 6.04
CA SER A 510 34.74 -50.28 5.05
C SER A 510 34.86 -49.68 3.64
N GLU A 511 35.60 -50.36 2.78
CA GLU A 511 35.66 -50.10 1.33
C GLU A 511 34.39 -50.51 0.58
N ASN A 512 33.36 -51.06 1.28
CA ASN A 512 32.16 -51.48 0.60
C ASN A 512 31.47 -50.26 -0.03
N GLU A 513 31.73 -50.06 -1.33
CA GLU A 513 30.97 -49.14 -2.15
C GLU A 513 29.47 -49.41 -1.96
N SER A 514 28.69 -48.37 -1.83
CA SER A 514 27.24 -48.53 -1.74
C SER A 514 26.71 -49.31 -2.96
N LEU A 515 25.68 -50.14 -2.78
CA LEU A 515 25.08 -50.90 -3.86
C LEU A 515 24.65 -50.01 -5.02
N ILE A 516 24.17 -48.77 -4.70
CA ILE A 516 23.76 -47.79 -5.69
C ILE A 516 24.97 -47.30 -6.51
N LEU A 517 26.11 -47.06 -5.87
CA LEU A 517 27.32 -46.61 -6.56
C LEU A 517 27.87 -47.73 -7.47
N LYS A 518 27.85 -48.99 -7.03
CA LYS A 518 28.23 -50.12 -7.85
C LYS A 518 27.34 -50.25 -9.09
N TRP A 519 26.03 -50.10 -8.91
CA TRP A 519 25.08 -50.15 -10.01
C TRP A 519 25.27 -48.97 -10.97
N ALA A 520 25.46 -47.77 -10.45
CA ALA A 520 25.72 -46.58 -11.25
C ALA A 520 27.04 -46.71 -12.06
N LYS A 521 28.12 -47.20 -11.44
CA LYS A 521 29.38 -47.47 -12.15
C LYS A 521 29.20 -48.49 -13.28
N LYS A 522 28.46 -49.57 -13.03
CA LYS A 522 28.16 -50.59 -14.03
C LYS A 522 27.39 -50.05 -15.25
N LEU A 523 26.53 -49.05 -15.02
CA LEU A 523 25.80 -48.38 -16.10
C LEU A 523 26.66 -47.32 -16.80
N TYR A 524 27.50 -46.60 -16.05
CA TYR A 524 28.34 -45.53 -16.55
C TYR A 524 29.53 -46.01 -17.38
N GLU A 525 30.21 -47.10 -16.96
CA GLU A 525 31.43 -47.60 -17.61
C GLU A 525 31.26 -47.89 -19.09
N PRO A 526 30.20 -48.60 -19.56
CA PRO A 526 29.99 -48.85 -20.98
C PRO A 526 29.68 -47.54 -21.75
N LEU A 527 28.91 -46.60 -21.12
CA LEU A 527 28.61 -45.29 -21.73
C LEU A 527 29.89 -44.44 -21.90
N LEU A 528 30.78 -44.49 -20.88
CA LEU A 528 32.06 -43.78 -20.92
C LEU A 528 32.93 -44.35 -22.06
N ASN A 529 33.04 -45.69 -22.18
CA ASN A 529 33.81 -46.34 -23.23
C ASN A 529 33.28 -46.04 -24.63
N ILE A 530 31.95 -46.03 -24.81
CA ILE A 530 31.31 -45.62 -26.08
C ILE A 530 31.65 -44.16 -26.38
N SER A 531 31.58 -43.28 -25.40
CA SER A 531 31.87 -41.84 -25.55
C SER A 531 33.35 -41.59 -25.92
N LEU A 532 34.27 -42.30 -25.28
CA LEU A 532 35.70 -42.18 -25.56
C LEU A 532 36.08 -42.73 -26.94
N ASN A 533 35.41 -43.79 -27.40
CA ASN A 533 35.66 -44.39 -28.68
C ASN A 533 35.01 -43.65 -29.85
N ASN A 534 33.86 -43.02 -29.62
CA ASN A 534 33.07 -42.31 -30.63
C ASN A 534 32.99 -40.81 -30.35
N ARG A 535 34.13 -40.16 -30.10
CA ARG A 535 34.22 -38.70 -29.75
C ARG A 535 33.45 -37.81 -30.72
N PRO A 536 33.57 -37.93 -32.07
CA PRO A 536 32.86 -37.03 -32.99
C PRO A 536 31.34 -37.19 -32.88
N ALA A 537 30.84 -38.42 -32.69
CA ALA A 537 29.40 -38.68 -32.52
C ALA A 537 28.83 -38.00 -31.25
N VAL A 538 29.58 -38.08 -30.14
CA VAL A 538 29.18 -37.43 -28.89
C VAL A 538 29.19 -35.93 -29.00
N LEU A 539 30.23 -35.34 -29.63
CA LEU A 539 30.31 -33.89 -29.87
C LEU A 539 29.18 -33.42 -30.80
N THR A 540 28.88 -34.16 -31.86
CA THR A 540 27.77 -33.85 -32.78
C THR A 540 26.43 -33.94 -32.06
N PHE A 541 26.20 -34.99 -31.25
CA PHE A 541 24.97 -35.10 -30.45
C PHE A 541 24.83 -33.96 -29.44
N ALA A 542 25.91 -33.62 -28.73
CA ALA A 542 25.91 -32.47 -27.82
C ALA A 542 25.62 -31.14 -28.55
N ALA A 543 26.23 -30.92 -29.72
CA ALA A 543 25.97 -29.74 -30.57
C ALA A 543 24.51 -29.66 -31.02
N ILE A 544 23.93 -30.80 -31.45
CA ILE A 544 22.50 -30.88 -31.80
C ILE A 544 21.61 -30.55 -30.61
N LEU A 545 21.89 -31.06 -29.41
CA LEU A 545 21.15 -30.75 -28.19
C LEU A 545 21.23 -29.26 -27.85
N VAL A 546 22.41 -28.66 -27.95
CA VAL A 546 22.62 -27.22 -27.72
C VAL A 546 21.80 -26.39 -28.71
N VAL A 547 21.87 -26.73 -30.03
CA VAL A 547 21.09 -26.02 -31.05
C VAL A 547 19.60 -26.17 -30.82
N LEU A 548 19.14 -27.40 -30.49
CA LEU A 548 17.73 -27.66 -30.16
C LEU A 548 17.28 -26.86 -28.91
N SER A 549 18.12 -26.81 -27.89
CA SER A 549 17.84 -26.03 -26.67
C SER A 549 17.79 -24.52 -26.96
N LEU A 550 18.69 -24.01 -27.79
CA LEU A 550 18.64 -22.59 -28.24
C LEU A 550 17.38 -22.30 -29.05
N LEU A 551 16.97 -23.24 -29.94
CA LEU A 551 15.72 -23.08 -30.69
C LEU A 551 14.48 -23.14 -29.75
N LEU A 552 14.49 -23.99 -28.74
CA LEU A 552 13.42 -24.04 -27.73
C LEU A 552 13.43 -22.75 -26.88
N ALA A 553 14.59 -22.25 -26.52
CA ALA A 553 14.73 -21.02 -25.74
C ALA A 553 14.07 -19.80 -26.41
N THR A 554 14.05 -19.76 -27.77
CA THR A 554 13.35 -18.70 -28.51
C THR A 554 11.83 -18.77 -28.41
N ARG A 555 11.27 -19.88 -27.89
CA ARG A 555 9.83 -20.09 -27.68
C ARG A 555 9.44 -20.07 -26.21
N ILE A 556 10.39 -19.95 -25.30
CA ILE A 556 10.14 -19.81 -23.87
C ILE A 556 9.75 -18.34 -23.64
N GLY A 557 8.59 -18.13 -23.05
CA GLY A 557 8.15 -16.83 -22.59
C GLY A 557 9.02 -16.29 -21.47
N SER A 558 8.95 -15.00 -21.25
CA SER A 558 9.65 -14.31 -20.18
C SER A 558 8.67 -13.53 -19.30
N GLU A 559 8.70 -13.78 -17.99
CA GLU A 559 7.99 -12.98 -17.00
C GLU A 559 8.99 -12.07 -16.28
N PHE A 560 8.61 -10.81 -16.11
CA PHE A 560 9.47 -9.83 -15.44
C PHE A 560 9.56 -10.12 -13.93
N ILE A 561 8.43 -10.41 -13.31
CA ILE A 561 8.32 -10.72 -11.88
C ILE A 561 7.46 -11.95 -11.72
N PRO A 562 7.97 -13.01 -11.07
CA PRO A 562 7.14 -14.18 -10.76
C PRO A 562 6.03 -13.76 -9.79
N THR A 563 4.80 -14.10 -10.14
CA THR A 563 3.62 -13.83 -9.29
C THR A 563 3.65 -14.73 -8.05
N LEU A 564 3.60 -14.10 -6.88
CA LEU A 564 3.41 -14.81 -5.61
C LEU A 564 1.91 -15.11 -5.43
N ASP A 565 1.55 -16.35 -5.09
CA ASP A 565 0.19 -16.61 -4.63
C ASP A 565 0.01 -16.07 -3.20
N GLU A 566 -0.68 -14.95 -3.10
CA GLU A 566 -0.96 -14.29 -1.82
C GLU A 566 -2.04 -15.01 -0.99
N GLY A 567 -2.73 -15.97 -1.60
CA GLY A 567 -3.88 -16.65 -1.00
C GLY A 567 -5.18 -15.88 -1.12
N ASP A 568 -5.16 -14.57 -0.93
CA ASP A 568 -6.31 -13.67 -1.06
C ASP A 568 -6.45 -13.13 -2.50
N ILE A 569 -7.63 -12.56 -2.81
CA ILE A 569 -7.93 -11.95 -4.11
C ILE A 569 -8.31 -10.50 -3.89
N ALA A 570 -7.87 -9.61 -4.77
CA ALA A 570 -8.34 -8.24 -4.87
C ALA A 570 -9.14 -8.06 -6.17
N LEU A 571 -10.18 -7.26 -6.11
CA LEU A 571 -11.04 -6.92 -7.23
C LEU A 571 -11.14 -5.40 -7.31
N HIS A 572 -10.85 -4.83 -8.47
CA HIS A 572 -11.07 -3.42 -8.73
C HIS A 572 -12.40 -3.27 -9.47
N ALA A 573 -13.39 -2.62 -8.83
CA ALA A 573 -14.73 -2.43 -9.39
C ALA A 573 -14.89 -1.00 -9.91
N LEU A 574 -15.11 -0.87 -11.22
CA LEU A 574 -15.22 0.38 -11.97
C LEU A 574 -16.67 0.59 -12.42
N ARG A 575 -17.29 1.67 -11.96
CA ARG A 575 -18.65 2.09 -12.32
C ARG A 575 -18.64 3.25 -13.29
N VAL A 576 -19.79 3.64 -13.81
CA VAL A 576 -19.91 4.81 -14.67
C VAL A 576 -19.48 6.08 -13.92
N PRO A 577 -18.63 6.95 -14.53
CA PRO A 577 -18.29 8.24 -13.94
C PRO A 577 -19.53 9.06 -13.58
N GLY A 578 -19.51 9.69 -12.39
CA GLY A 578 -20.67 10.41 -11.87
C GLY A 578 -21.63 9.56 -11.02
N THR A 579 -21.37 8.25 -10.83
CA THR A 579 -22.11 7.45 -9.84
C THR A 579 -21.92 8.07 -8.46
N SER A 580 -23.01 8.38 -7.76
CA SER A 580 -22.97 8.93 -6.41
C SER A 580 -22.44 7.91 -5.40
N LEU A 581 -21.86 8.39 -4.29
CA LEU A 581 -21.33 7.48 -3.26
C LEU A 581 -22.41 6.56 -2.68
N THR A 582 -23.62 7.05 -2.46
CA THR A 582 -24.76 6.26 -1.96
C THR A 582 -25.12 5.14 -2.93
N GLN A 583 -25.21 5.45 -4.23
CA GLN A 583 -25.45 4.44 -5.25
C GLN A 583 -24.30 3.44 -5.35
N ALA A 584 -23.06 3.91 -5.25
CA ALA A 584 -21.89 3.06 -5.27
C ALA A 584 -21.87 2.07 -4.09
N VAL A 585 -22.24 2.52 -2.88
CA VAL A 585 -22.40 1.64 -1.70
C VAL A 585 -23.48 0.59 -1.94
N SER A 586 -24.64 0.96 -2.43
CA SER A 586 -25.72 0.00 -2.70
C SER A 586 -25.34 -1.05 -3.75
N MET A 587 -24.64 -0.64 -4.81
CA MET A 587 -24.10 -1.57 -5.81
C MET A 587 -23.03 -2.48 -5.21
N GLN A 588 -22.18 -1.93 -4.31
CA GLN A 588 -21.13 -2.70 -3.64
C GLN A 588 -21.71 -3.73 -2.69
N ASP A 589 -22.75 -3.38 -1.92
CA ASP A 589 -23.43 -4.32 -1.02
C ASP A 589 -23.99 -5.52 -1.80
N THR A 590 -24.62 -5.27 -2.95
CA THR A 590 -25.14 -6.33 -3.85
C THR A 590 -24.00 -7.21 -4.36
N LEU A 591 -22.89 -6.60 -4.77
CA LEU A 591 -21.71 -7.33 -5.24
C LEU A 591 -21.12 -8.23 -4.15
N GLU A 592 -20.92 -7.70 -2.94
CA GLU A 592 -20.33 -8.44 -1.81
C GLU A 592 -21.22 -9.62 -1.38
N ILE A 593 -22.55 -9.42 -1.35
CA ILE A 593 -23.49 -10.51 -1.05
C ILE A 593 -23.34 -11.63 -2.09
N LYS A 594 -23.22 -11.27 -3.38
CA LYS A 594 -23.07 -12.25 -4.46
C LYS A 594 -21.73 -13.01 -4.39
N ILE A 595 -20.65 -12.31 -4.07
CA ILE A 595 -19.33 -12.91 -3.88
C ILE A 595 -19.33 -13.85 -2.68
N LYS A 596 -20.04 -13.53 -1.60
CA LYS A 596 -20.14 -14.38 -0.39
C LYS A 596 -20.81 -15.73 -0.61
N GLU A 597 -21.51 -15.93 -1.73
CA GLU A 597 -22.05 -17.25 -2.10
C GLU A 597 -20.92 -18.27 -2.38
N ILE A 598 -19.67 -17.83 -2.62
CA ILE A 598 -18.52 -18.70 -2.82
C ILE A 598 -18.02 -19.18 -1.46
N SER A 599 -18.06 -20.48 -1.24
CA SER A 599 -17.84 -21.12 0.06
C SER A 599 -16.40 -20.96 0.62
N GLU A 600 -15.43 -20.78 -0.25
CA GLU A 600 -14.00 -20.58 0.06
C GLU A 600 -13.70 -19.21 0.66
N ILE A 601 -14.60 -18.24 0.48
CA ILE A 601 -14.42 -16.86 0.96
C ILE A 601 -14.82 -16.76 2.43
N LYS A 602 -13.92 -16.22 3.23
CA LYS A 602 -14.14 -15.97 4.66
C LYS A 602 -14.97 -14.72 4.88
N HIS A 603 -14.54 -13.59 4.33
CA HIS A 603 -15.25 -12.32 4.30
C HIS A 603 -14.79 -11.47 3.11
N VAL A 604 -15.65 -10.53 2.71
CA VAL A 604 -15.37 -9.53 1.68
C VAL A 604 -15.48 -8.16 2.32
N PHE A 605 -14.55 -7.27 2.02
CA PHE A 605 -14.65 -5.87 2.43
C PHE A 605 -14.12 -4.95 1.34
N SER A 606 -14.58 -3.71 1.32
CA SER A 606 -14.25 -2.80 0.25
C SER A 606 -13.96 -1.39 0.74
N LYS A 607 -13.09 -0.70 0.00
CA LYS A 607 -12.87 0.75 0.09
C LYS A 607 -13.46 1.39 -1.17
N ILE A 608 -14.41 2.29 -1.01
CA ILE A 608 -15.12 3.00 -2.09
C ILE A 608 -14.73 4.48 -2.02
N GLY A 609 -14.24 5.05 -3.12
CA GLY A 609 -13.84 6.46 -3.12
C GLY A 609 -12.58 6.76 -2.32
N THR A 610 -12.44 8.00 -1.83
CA THR A 610 -11.22 8.50 -1.20
C THR A 610 -11.36 8.50 0.32
N ALA A 611 -10.36 7.96 1.03
CA ALA A 611 -10.25 8.02 2.49
C ALA A 611 -9.84 9.43 2.97
N ASP A 612 -9.89 9.69 4.29
CA ASP A 612 -9.54 10.99 4.88
C ASP A 612 -8.18 11.51 4.43
N ILE A 613 -7.17 10.64 4.50
CA ILE A 613 -5.86 10.96 3.94
C ILE A 613 -5.81 10.35 2.55
N ALA A 614 -5.78 11.19 1.53
CA ALA A 614 -5.78 10.78 0.14
C ALA A 614 -4.44 10.15 -0.28
N THR A 615 -4.11 8.96 0.28
CA THR A 615 -2.93 8.18 -0.11
C THR A 615 -3.15 7.47 -1.44
N ASP A 616 -4.37 7.05 -1.69
CA ASP A 616 -4.85 6.45 -2.93
C ASP A 616 -6.22 7.06 -3.28
N PRO A 617 -6.24 8.22 -3.96
CA PRO A 617 -7.49 8.91 -4.26
C PRO A 617 -8.25 8.20 -5.37
N MET A 618 -9.47 7.74 -5.08
CA MET A 618 -10.42 7.14 -6.01
C MET A 618 -11.69 7.98 -6.10
N PRO A 619 -12.34 8.09 -7.28
CA PRO A 619 -13.68 8.68 -7.35
C PRO A 619 -14.70 7.76 -6.67
N PRO A 620 -15.88 8.26 -6.26
CA PRO A 620 -16.96 7.43 -5.68
C PRO A 620 -17.41 6.28 -6.58
N SER A 621 -17.21 6.40 -7.89
CA SER A 621 -17.49 5.35 -8.88
C SER A 621 -16.52 4.17 -8.87
N VAL A 622 -15.47 4.19 -8.04
CA VAL A 622 -14.42 3.17 -8.00
C VAL A 622 -14.30 2.57 -6.62
N ALA A 623 -14.11 1.26 -6.54
CA ALA A 623 -13.90 0.54 -5.29
C ALA A 623 -12.79 -0.51 -5.42
N ASP A 624 -11.94 -0.59 -4.39
CA ASP A 624 -11.03 -1.71 -4.14
C ASP A 624 -11.74 -2.71 -3.22
N VAL A 625 -11.94 -3.92 -3.70
CA VAL A 625 -12.63 -5.01 -3.01
C VAL A 625 -11.61 -6.08 -2.63
N PHE A 626 -11.58 -6.48 -1.38
CA PHE A 626 -10.68 -7.49 -0.85
C PHE A 626 -11.47 -8.73 -0.46
N LEU A 627 -11.14 -9.85 -1.09
CA LEU A 627 -11.72 -11.16 -0.83
C LEU A 627 -10.74 -11.97 0.00
N ILE A 628 -11.01 -12.08 1.30
CA ILE A 628 -10.17 -12.82 2.23
C ILE A 628 -10.59 -14.28 2.24
N MET A 629 -9.66 -15.14 1.93
CA MET A 629 -9.93 -16.56 1.76
C MET A 629 -9.87 -17.32 3.11
N LYS A 630 -10.62 -18.41 3.19
CA LYS A 630 -10.46 -19.39 4.27
C LYS A 630 -9.15 -20.16 4.08
N PRO A 631 -8.53 -20.66 5.15
CA PRO A 631 -7.40 -21.60 5.02
C PRO A 631 -7.76 -22.78 4.10
N ARG A 632 -6.84 -23.25 3.28
CA ARG A 632 -7.04 -24.36 2.33
C ARG A 632 -7.67 -25.61 2.97
N SER A 633 -7.33 -25.90 4.21
CA SER A 633 -7.90 -27.02 4.98
C SER A 633 -9.42 -26.92 5.24
N GLN A 634 -9.99 -25.70 5.15
CA GLN A 634 -11.42 -25.43 5.33
C GLN A 634 -12.18 -25.29 4.00
N TRP A 635 -11.51 -25.46 2.86
CA TRP A 635 -12.15 -25.44 1.56
C TRP A 635 -12.92 -26.75 1.34
N PRO A 636 -14.08 -26.74 0.66
CA PRO A 636 -14.81 -27.96 0.31
C PRO A 636 -13.94 -28.92 -0.49
N ASN A 637 -13.08 -28.39 -1.37
CA ASN A 637 -12.03 -29.12 -2.08
C ASN A 637 -10.68 -28.44 -1.85
N PRO A 638 -9.83 -28.91 -0.93
CA PRO A 638 -8.51 -28.32 -0.67
C PRO A 638 -7.56 -28.26 -1.87
N ASN A 639 -7.76 -29.15 -2.86
CA ASN A 639 -6.94 -29.24 -4.08
C ASN A 639 -7.50 -28.41 -5.24
N ARG A 640 -8.56 -27.64 -5.04
CA ARG A 640 -9.14 -26.76 -6.05
C ARG A 640 -8.10 -25.76 -6.53
N LEU A 641 -7.93 -25.61 -7.84
CA LEU A 641 -7.01 -24.63 -8.42
C LEU A 641 -7.58 -23.20 -8.24
N LYS A 642 -6.69 -22.24 -8.02
CA LYS A 642 -7.06 -20.82 -7.92
C LYS A 642 -7.69 -20.30 -9.22
N SER A 643 -7.22 -20.78 -10.36
CA SER A 643 -7.78 -20.45 -11.68
C SER A 643 -9.26 -20.85 -11.82
N ASP A 644 -9.67 -21.98 -11.24
CA ASP A 644 -11.07 -22.42 -11.27
C ASP A 644 -11.95 -21.57 -10.36
N LEU A 645 -11.39 -21.15 -9.21
CA LEU A 645 -12.04 -20.23 -8.30
C LEU A 645 -12.24 -18.84 -8.95
N ILE A 646 -11.20 -18.32 -9.62
CA ILE A 646 -11.29 -17.04 -10.34
C ILE A 646 -12.35 -17.12 -11.43
N ARG A 647 -12.43 -18.21 -12.18
CA ARG A 647 -13.46 -18.42 -13.21
C ARG A 647 -14.88 -18.44 -12.62
N GLU A 648 -15.09 -19.09 -11.47
CA GLU A 648 -16.39 -19.04 -10.78
C GLU A 648 -16.70 -17.62 -10.29
N LEU A 649 -15.69 -16.93 -9.75
CA LEU A 649 -15.85 -15.53 -9.32
C LEU A 649 -16.28 -14.65 -10.50
N GLU A 650 -15.62 -14.76 -11.65
CA GLU A 650 -16.00 -14.04 -12.89
C GLU A 650 -17.45 -14.28 -13.25
N GLN A 651 -17.88 -15.52 -13.31
CA GLN A 651 -19.28 -15.87 -13.62
C GLN A 651 -20.29 -15.30 -12.61
N LYS A 652 -19.92 -15.18 -11.35
CA LYS A 652 -20.76 -14.61 -10.30
C LYS A 652 -20.86 -13.09 -10.39
N ILE A 653 -19.71 -12.41 -10.59
CA ILE A 653 -19.69 -10.95 -10.64
C ILE A 653 -20.29 -10.40 -11.94
N GLU A 654 -20.18 -11.13 -13.05
CA GLU A 654 -20.85 -10.76 -14.32
C GLU A 654 -22.40 -10.69 -14.19
N GLN A 655 -22.97 -11.40 -13.22
CA GLN A 655 -24.41 -11.33 -12.94
C GLN A 655 -24.82 -10.02 -12.26
N VAL A 656 -23.86 -9.23 -11.77
CA VAL A 656 -24.11 -7.93 -11.13
C VAL A 656 -23.86 -6.83 -12.16
N PRO A 657 -24.93 -6.21 -12.71
CA PRO A 657 -24.79 -5.23 -13.78
C PRO A 657 -24.17 -3.90 -13.30
N GLY A 658 -23.61 -3.13 -14.23
CA GLY A 658 -23.18 -1.76 -13.99
C GLY A 658 -21.76 -1.58 -13.51
N ASN A 659 -20.95 -2.65 -13.43
CA ASN A 659 -19.54 -2.62 -13.11
C ASN A 659 -18.70 -3.21 -14.24
N LYS A 660 -17.47 -2.68 -14.40
CA LYS A 660 -16.35 -3.40 -15.01
C LYS A 660 -15.44 -3.86 -13.85
N TYR A 661 -14.79 -5.00 -14.04
CA TYR A 661 -13.96 -5.62 -12.99
C TYR A 661 -12.54 -5.89 -13.50
N GLU A 662 -11.57 -5.68 -12.65
CA GLU A 662 -10.19 -6.10 -12.84
C GLU A 662 -9.82 -6.98 -11.64
N ILE A 663 -9.44 -8.25 -11.88
CA ILE A 663 -9.12 -9.22 -10.83
C ILE A 663 -7.61 -9.34 -10.71
N ILE A 664 -7.11 -9.15 -9.49
CA ILE A 664 -5.69 -9.13 -9.14
C ILE A 664 -5.51 -9.66 -7.71
N GLN A 665 -4.32 -9.53 -7.14
CA GLN A 665 -4.03 -9.84 -5.74
C GLN A 665 -3.71 -8.56 -4.94
N PRO A 666 -3.91 -8.53 -3.61
CA PRO A 666 -3.78 -7.31 -2.80
C PRO A 666 -2.42 -6.61 -2.88
N ILE A 667 -1.32 -7.36 -2.77
CA ILE A 667 0.04 -6.78 -2.81
C ILE A 667 0.46 -6.52 -4.26
N GLU A 668 0.15 -7.42 -5.19
CA GLU A 668 0.42 -7.27 -6.61
C GLU A 668 -0.22 -5.99 -7.16
N MET A 669 -1.45 -5.67 -6.77
CA MET A 669 -2.12 -4.41 -7.11
C MET A 669 -1.31 -3.18 -6.68
N ARG A 670 -0.84 -3.16 -5.42
CA ARG A 670 -0.02 -2.06 -4.89
C ARG A 670 1.38 -2.01 -5.50
N PHE A 671 1.89 -3.16 -5.87
CA PHE A 671 3.18 -3.31 -6.54
C PHE A 671 3.14 -2.68 -7.94
N ASN A 672 2.15 -3.04 -8.77
CA ASN A 672 1.94 -2.48 -10.11
C ASN A 672 1.70 -0.96 -10.06
N GLU A 673 0.91 -0.49 -9.08
CA GLU A 673 0.65 0.93 -8.87
C GLU A 673 1.93 1.73 -8.56
N LEU A 674 2.82 1.21 -7.74
CA LEU A 674 4.11 1.85 -7.44
C LEU A 674 5.01 1.94 -8.67
N ILE A 675 5.09 0.88 -9.47
CA ILE A 675 5.96 0.81 -10.65
C ILE A 675 5.41 1.69 -11.78
N ALA A 676 4.22 1.36 -12.24
CA ALA A 676 3.64 1.93 -13.46
C ALA A 676 2.65 3.07 -13.20
N GLY A 677 2.15 3.21 -11.95
CA GLY A 677 1.06 4.12 -11.60
C GLY A 677 -0.30 3.64 -12.09
N VAL A 678 -0.43 2.34 -12.32
CA VAL A 678 -1.66 1.63 -12.68
C VAL A 678 -1.70 0.31 -11.93
N ARG A 679 -2.88 -0.30 -11.84
CA ARG A 679 -3.08 -1.55 -11.08
C ARG A 679 -2.89 -2.81 -11.91
N SER A 680 -2.95 -2.71 -13.22
CA SER A 680 -2.88 -3.83 -14.17
C SER A 680 -1.43 -4.14 -14.58
N ASP A 681 -1.24 -5.29 -15.22
CA ASP A 681 0.10 -5.80 -15.62
C ASP A 681 0.75 -4.96 -16.72
N ILE A 682 -0.06 -4.48 -17.68
CA ILE A 682 0.41 -3.66 -18.80
C ILE A 682 -0.33 -2.33 -18.82
N ALA A 683 0.41 -1.26 -19.08
CA ALA A 683 -0.09 0.09 -19.27
C ALA A 683 0.47 0.72 -20.53
N VAL A 684 -0.40 1.09 -21.46
CA VAL A 684 -0.05 1.92 -22.62
C VAL A 684 -0.38 3.37 -22.28
N LYS A 685 0.63 4.21 -22.12
CA LYS A 685 0.49 5.63 -21.79
C LYS A 685 0.52 6.48 -23.04
N ILE A 686 -0.52 7.27 -23.24
CA ILE A 686 -0.66 8.19 -24.38
C ILE A 686 -0.56 9.62 -23.84
N PHE A 687 0.33 10.42 -24.39
CA PHE A 687 0.59 11.80 -23.96
C PHE A 687 0.07 12.81 -24.98
N GLY A 688 -0.54 13.89 -24.52
CA GLY A 688 -1.05 14.98 -25.35
C GLY A 688 -1.68 16.10 -24.53
N ASN A 689 -2.09 17.17 -25.17
CA ASN A 689 -2.70 18.32 -24.48
C ASN A 689 -4.22 18.26 -24.50
N ASP A 690 -4.81 17.67 -25.52
CA ASP A 690 -6.25 17.61 -25.74
C ASP A 690 -6.83 16.30 -25.22
N LEU A 691 -7.76 16.40 -24.26
CA LEU A 691 -8.36 15.24 -23.61
C LEU A 691 -9.30 14.44 -24.52
N GLU A 692 -9.94 15.09 -25.51
CA GLU A 692 -10.85 14.41 -26.45
C GLU A 692 -10.04 13.57 -27.43
N ILE A 693 -8.94 14.12 -27.96
CA ILE A 693 -8.01 13.40 -28.83
C ILE A 693 -7.38 12.22 -28.08
N LEU A 694 -6.95 12.44 -26.82
CA LEU A 694 -6.39 11.39 -25.98
C LEU A 694 -7.39 10.25 -25.77
N LEU A 695 -8.65 10.57 -25.46
CA LEU A 695 -9.70 9.58 -25.27
C LEU A 695 -10.00 8.80 -26.56
N ALA A 696 -10.07 9.48 -27.70
CA ALA A 696 -10.29 8.84 -28.99
C ALA A 696 -9.18 7.83 -29.32
N LYS A 697 -7.92 8.23 -29.12
CA LYS A 697 -6.75 7.34 -29.30
C LYS A 697 -6.70 6.21 -28.29
N GLY A 698 -7.08 6.47 -27.03
CA GLY A 698 -7.20 5.44 -26.01
C GLY A 698 -8.19 4.33 -26.39
N ARG A 699 -9.37 4.70 -26.92
CA ARG A 699 -10.38 3.74 -27.40
C ARG A 699 -9.92 2.94 -28.64
N GLU A 700 -9.19 3.59 -29.55
CA GLU A 700 -8.60 2.91 -30.70
C GLU A 700 -7.60 1.82 -30.24
N ILE A 701 -6.77 2.12 -29.25
CA ILE A 701 -5.81 1.18 -28.68
C ILE A 701 -6.54 0.07 -27.88
N GLU A 702 -7.58 0.41 -27.11
CA GLU A 702 -8.43 -0.57 -26.40
C GLU A 702 -9.01 -1.61 -27.38
N GLU A 703 -9.53 -1.15 -28.50
CA GLU A 703 -10.09 -2.03 -29.55
C GLU A 703 -9.02 -2.95 -30.16
N ILE A 704 -7.80 -2.45 -30.37
CA ILE A 704 -6.69 -3.26 -30.89
C ILE A 704 -6.25 -4.30 -29.87
N ILE A 705 -6.01 -3.89 -28.61
CA ILE A 705 -5.52 -4.77 -27.55
C ILE A 705 -6.55 -5.86 -27.23
N SER A 706 -7.86 -5.54 -27.21
CA SER A 706 -8.93 -6.50 -26.93
C SER A 706 -8.99 -7.68 -27.91
N LYS A 707 -8.38 -7.53 -29.12
CA LYS A 707 -8.28 -8.57 -30.14
C LYS A 707 -7.05 -9.47 -29.97
N ILE A 708 -6.11 -9.09 -29.09
CA ILE A 708 -4.87 -9.84 -28.86
C ILE A 708 -5.15 -11.04 -27.94
N PRO A 709 -4.84 -12.27 -28.37
CA PRO A 709 -5.04 -13.44 -27.52
C PRO A 709 -4.19 -13.36 -26.23
N GLY A 710 -4.81 -13.53 -25.08
CA GLY A 710 -4.18 -13.43 -23.76
C GLY A 710 -4.39 -12.08 -23.07
N ALA A 711 -4.81 -11.03 -23.79
CA ALA A 711 -5.22 -9.78 -23.17
C ALA A 711 -6.57 -9.98 -22.46
N SER A 712 -6.66 -9.56 -21.22
CA SER A 712 -7.88 -9.60 -20.40
C SER A 712 -8.07 -8.27 -19.66
N ASP A 713 -9.31 -8.01 -19.24
CA ASP A 713 -9.66 -6.82 -18.44
C ASP A 713 -9.23 -5.49 -19.10
N VAL A 714 -9.28 -5.45 -20.46
CA VAL A 714 -8.82 -4.25 -21.20
C VAL A 714 -9.71 -3.07 -20.86
N SER A 715 -9.10 -1.98 -20.41
CA SER A 715 -9.84 -0.76 -20.05
C SER A 715 -9.08 0.52 -20.37
N VAL A 716 -9.83 1.57 -20.70
CA VAL A 716 -9.31 2.93 -20.87
C VAL A 716 -9.59 3.72 -19.59
N GLU A 717 -8.62 4.48 -19.13
CA GLU A 717 -8.77 5.39 -17.98
C GLU A 717 -10.00 6.29 -18.14
N GLN A 718 -10.86 6.33 -17.12
CA GLN A 718 -12.11 7.08 -17.14
C GLN A 718 -11.87 8.58 -16.94
N ILE A 719 -11.39 9.25 -17.98
CA ILE A 719 -11.05 10.69 -17.90
C ILE A 719 -12.23 11.63 -18.17
N SER A 720 -13.37 11.15 -18.63
CA SER A 720 -14.53 11.98 -19.03
C SER A 720 -15.84 11.46 -18.47
N GLY A 721 -16.87 12.30 -18.54
CA GLY A 721 -18.25 11.89 -18.26
C GLY A 721 -18.77 12.30 -16.87
N LEU A 722 -18.03 13.11 -16.09
CA LEU A 722 -18.53 13.66 -14.83
C LEU A 722 -19.62 14.72 -15.10
N PRO A 723 -20.86 14.54 -14.65
CA PRO A 723 -21.88 15.57 -14.76
C PRO A 723 -21.59 16.68 -13.74
N VAL A 724 -21.58 17.92 -14.21
CA VAL A 724 -21.37 19.12 -13.37
C VAL A 724 -22.54 20.08 -13.58
N LEU A 725 -23.17 20.51 -12.49
CA LEU A 725 -24.14 21.57 -12.52
C LEU A 725 -23.38 22.90 -12.60
N ASN A 726 -23.39 23.50 -13.79
CA ASN A 726 -22.73 24.78 -14.06
C ASN A 726 -23.70 25.94 -13.82
N LEU A 727 -23.25 26.91 -13.02
CA LEU A 727 -23.96 28.15 -12.75
C LEU A 727 -23.24 29.30 -13.48
N GLU A 728 -23.76 29.66 -14.65
CA GLU A 728 -23.21 30.73 -15.46
C GLU A 728 -23.78 32.07 -15.02
N LEU A 729 -22.95 32.90 -14.43
CA LEU A 729 -23.39 34.20 -13.84
C LEU A 729 -23.61 35.28 -14.90
N ASN A 730 -24.76 35.96 -14.82
CA ASN A 730 -25.07 37.13 -15.66
C ASN A 730 -24.35 38.37 -15.14
N ARG A 731 -23.12 38.60 -15.61
CA ARG A 731 -22.27 39.70 -15.16
C ARG A 731 -22.85 41.08 -15.45
N ASP A 732 -23.59 41.25 -16.55
CA ASP A 732 -24.19 42.52 -16.92
C ASP A 732 -25.32 42.91 -15.96
N LEU A 733 -26.17 41.95 -15.60
CA LEU A 733 -27.23 42.19 -14.62
C LEU A 733 -26.65 42.43 -13.22
N MET A 734 -25.64 41.65 -12.84
CA MET A 734 -24.94 41.85 -11.55
C MET A 734 -24.30 43.24 -11.43
N ALA A 735 -23.66 43.72 -12.50
CA ALA A 735 -23.05 45.03 -12.52
C ALA A 735 -24.12 46.16 -12.35
N ARG A 736 -25.29 46.04 -13.01
CA ARG A 736 -26.40 46.97 -12.83
C ARG A 736 -26.96 47.00 -11.41
N LEU A 737 -26.93 45.84 -10.72
CA LEU A 737 -27.45 45.70 -9.35
C LEU A 737 -26.39 45.94 -8.28
N GLY A 738 -25.14 46.24 -8.66
CA GLY A 738 -24.03 46.40 -7.73
C GLY A 738 -23.62 45.15 -6.97
N ILE A 739 -23.91 43.97 -7.50
CA ILE A 739 -23.56 42.68 -6.87
C ILE A 739 -22.20 42.18 -7.42
N ASN A 740 -21.30 41.80 -6.51
CA ASN A 740 -20.04 41.21 -6.91
C ASN A 740 -20.19 39.71 -7.15
N VAL A 741 -19.35 39.16 -8.01
CA VAL A 741 -19.29 37.71 -8.25
C VAL A 741 -19.01 36.93 -6.95
N SER A 742 -18.13 37.46 -6.10
CA SER A 742 -17.80 36.90 -4.80
C SER A 742 -19.00 36.72 -3.87
N ASP A 743 -19.96 37.67 -3.90
CA ASP A 743 -21.14 37.65 -3.01
C ASP A 743 -22.07 36.47 -3.39
N VAL A 744 -22.26 36.24 -4.70
CA VAL A 744 -23.04 35.08 -5.18
C VAL A 744 -22.31 33.78 -4.92
N GLN A 745 -21.00 33.74 -5.20
CA GLN A 745 -20.17 32.54 -4.97
C GLN A 745 -20.12 32.16 -3.49
N GLU A 746 -20.05 33.15 -2.58
CA GLU A 746 -20.06 32.87 -1.15
C GLU A 746 -21.39 32.26 -0.70
N VAL A 747 -22.51 32.81 -1.16
CA VAL A 747 -23.84 32.24 -0.85
C VAL A 747 -23.97 30.79 -1.38
N VAL A 748 -23.55 30.55 -2.62
CA VAL A 748 -23.57 29.19 -3.21
C VAL A 748 -22.65 28.23 -2.41
N THR A 749 -21.46 28.68 -2.02
CA THR A 749 -20.52 27.90 -1.23
C THR A 749 -21.12 27.53 0.13
N ILE A 750 -21.67 28.52 0.86
CA ILE A 750 -22.27 28.28 2.18
C ILE A 750 -23.51 27.40 2.05
N ALA A 751 -24.37 27.68 1.08
CA ALA A 751 -25.65 27.01 0.93
C ALA A 751 -25.48 25.53 0.53
N ILE A 752 -24.60 25.22 -0.42
CA ILE A 752 -24.48 23.87 -1.01
C ILE A 752 -23.34 23.11 -0.37
N GLY A 753 -22.10 23.64 -0.44
CA GLY A 753 -20.90 22.98 0.09
C GLY A 753 -20.84 22.95 1.61
N GLY A 754 -21.29 24.02 2.22
CA GLY A 754 -21.11 24.31 3.63
C GLY A 754 -19.83 25.08 3.91
N LYS A 755 -19.87 25.95 4.94
CA LYS A 755 -18.71 26.72 5.39
C LYS A 755 -18.53 26.57 6.89
N ASN A 756 -17.30 26.29 7.31
CA ASN A 756 -16.97 26.14 8.73
C ASN A 756 -17.06 27.50 9.44
N ALA A 757 -17.84 27.57 10.53
CA ALA A 757 -18.12 28.74 11.36
C ALA A 757 -17.51 28.65 12.77
N GLY A 758 -16.54 27.71 12.97
CA GLY A 758 -15.90 27.49 14.26
C GLY A 758 -15.92 26.05 14.71
N GLN A 759 -15.56 25.80 15.97
CA GLN A 759 -15.48 24.44 16.53
C GLN A 759 -16.15 24.39 17.90
N VAL A 760 -16.80 23.28 18.21
CA VAL A 760 -17.29 22.93 19.55
C VAL A 760 -16.32 21.93 20.16
N TYR A 761 -15.94 22.15 21.40
CA TYR A 761 -15.05 21.27 22.14
C TYR A 761 -15.87 20.41 23.13
N GLU A 762 -15.86 19.11 22.91
CA GLU A 762 -16.44 18.13 23.82
C GLU A 762 -15.29 17.40 24.53
N GLN A 763 -14.92 17.86 25.72
CA GLN A 763 -13.72 17.39 26.45
C GLN A 763 -12.44 17.52 25.57
N ASP A 764 -11.80 16.40 25.22
CA ASP A 764 -10.59 16.37 24.40
C ASP A 764 -10.88 16.30 22.89
N ARG A 765 -12.16 16.37 22.48
CA ARG A 765 -12.59 16.23 21.09
C ARG A 765 -13.06 17.56 20.57
N ASN A 766 -12.82 17.84 19.29
CA ASN A 766 -13.33 19.03 18.62
C ASN A 766 -14.15 18.63 17.38
N PHE A 767 -15.25 19.33 17.18
CA PHE A 767 -16.16 19.12 16.08
C PHE A 767 -16.50 20.45 15.42
N GLU A 768 -16.57 20.46 14.09
CA GLU A 768 -16.85 21.68 13.34
C GLU A 768 -18.30 22.14 13.47
N ILE A 769 -18.50 23.46 13.49
CA ILE A 769 -19.81 24.09 13.28
C ILE A 769 -19.91 24.40 11.79
N LEU A 770 -20.78 23.73 11.08
CA LEU A 770 -20.97 23.88 9.64
C LEU A 770 -22.29 24.61 9.34
N VAL A 771 -22.22 25.72 8.61
CA VAL A 771 -23.40 26.38 8.06
C VAL A 771 -23.67 25.87 6.65
N ARG A 772 -24.78 25.16 6.46
CA ARG A 772 -25.16 24.55 5.19
C ARG A 772 -26.68 24.33 5.13
N LEU A 773 -27.29 24.50 3.96
CA LEU A 773 -28.73 24.20 3.77
C LEU A 773 -29.03 22.72 4.09
N SER A 774 -30.28 22.47 4.47
CA SER A 774 -30.81 21.12 4.69
C SER A 774 -30.65 20.25 3.43
N GLU A 775 -30.58 18.94 3.62
CA GLU A 775 -30.38 17.97 2.53
C GLU A 775 -31.51 18.02 1.50
N ASP A 776 -32.75 18.23 1.95
CA ASP A 776 -33.93 18.31 1.09
C ASP A 776 -33.84 19.49 0.11
N ILE A 777 -33.37 20.65 0.57
CA ILE A 777 -33.16 21.81 -0.30
C ILE A 777 -32.00 21.60 -1.26
N ARG A 778 -30.90 21.00 -0.81
CA ARG A 778 -29.69 20.79 -1.62
C ARG A 778 -29.87 19.78 -2.74
N ASN A 779 -30.72 18.79 -2.54
CA ASN A 779 -30.97 17.74 -3.51
C ASN A 779 -32.01 18.13 -4.59
N ASP A 780 -32.68 19.29 -4.43
CA ASP A 780 -33.66 19.80 -5.39
C ASP A 780 -33.16 21.04 -6.13
N ILE A 781 -32.85 20.86 -7.44
CA ILE A 781 -32.36 21.94 -8.30
C ILE A 781 -33.33 23.12 -8.35
N GLU A 782 -34.65 22.88 -8.30
CA GLU A 782 -35.67 23.96 -8.34
C GLU A 782 -35.66 24.78 -7.04
N GLN A 783 -35.37 24.16 -5.89
CA GLN A 783 -35.17 24.89 -4.65
C GLN A 783 -33.83 25.64 -4.65
N LEU A 784 -32.76 25.08 -5.22
CA LEU A 784 -31.48 25.79 -5.39
C LEU A 784 -31.64 27.06 -6.23
N LYS A 785 -32.45 27.04 -7.29
CA LYS A 785 -32.76 28.21 -8.10
C LYS A 785 -33.40 29.37 -7.31
N ARG A 786 -34.08 29.06 -6.20
CA ARG A 786 -34.81 30.02 -5.35
C ARG A 786 -33.97 30.54 -4.18
N ILE A 787 -32.69 30.15 -4.05
CA ILE A 787 -31.82 30.64 -2.98
C ILE A 787 -31.78 32.17 -3.05
N PRO A 788 -32.07 32.89 -1.94
CA PRO A 788 -32.10 34.34 -1.94
C PRO A 788 -30.68 34.93 -1.91
N ILE A 789 -30.40 35.80 -2.85
CA ILE A 789 -29.22 36.65 -2.88
C ILE A 789 -29.63 38.06 -2.45
N SER A 790 -28.99 38.55 -1.38
CA SER A 790 -29.27 39.90 -0.86
C SER A 790 -28.67 40.99 -1.76
N LEU A 791 -29.42 42.03 -2.03
CA LEU A 791 -28.96 43.23 -2.71
C LEU A 791 -28.18 44.14 -1.78
N PRO A 792 -27.12 44.83 -2.27
CA PRO A 792 -26.44 45.86 -1.47
C PRO A 792 -27.38 47.00 -1.13
N LYS A 793 -27.32 47.54 0.09
CA LYS A 793 -28.18 48.62 0.60
C LYS A 793 -28.17 49.90 -0.25
N ASN A 794 -27.18 50.11 -1.10
CA ASN A 794 -26.99 51.27 -1.99
C ASN A 794 -27.21 50.95 -3.47
N SER A 795 -27.72 49.76 -3.83
CA SER A 795 -28.08 49.47 -5.23
C SER A 795 -29.28 50.27 -5.65
N PHE A 796 -29.24 50.81 -6.90
CA PHE A 796 -30.38 51.43 -7.56
C PHE A 796 -31.60 50.53 -7.37
N LYS A 797 -32.75 51.13 -6.95
CA LYS A 797 -33.94 50.41 -6.55
C LYS A 797 -34.27 49.32 -7.58
N ALA A 798 -34.13 48.05 -7.20
CA ALA A 798 -34.49 46.91 -8.05
C ALA A 798 -35.95 46.94 -8.53
N GLN A 799 -36.81 47.70 -7.81
CA GLN A 799 -38.19 47.94 -8.15
C GLN A 799 -38.39 48.69 -9.46
N GLU A 800 -37.49 49.65 -9.84
CA GLU A 800 -37.59 50.38 -11.09
C GLU A 800 -37.29 49.51 -12.33
N ILE A 801 -36.58 48.39 -12.15
CA ILE A 801 -36.16 47.50 -13.26
C ILE A 801 -37.22 46.39 -13.52
N LEU A 802 -37.92 45.97 -12.48
CA LEU A 802 -38.84 44.81 -12.55
C LEU A 802 -40.33 45.13 -12.54
N SER A 803 -40.78 46.28 -12.07
CA SER A 803 -42.17 46.74 -12.14
C SER A 803 -42.28 48.21 -11.74
N PRO A 804 -42.65 49.11 -12.69
CA PRO A 804 -42.76 50.57 -12.40
C PRO A 804 -43.98 51.01 -11.54
N GLU A 805 -44.90 50.13 -11.17
CA GLU A 805 -46.22 50.52 -10.73
C GLU A 805 -46.58 50.41 -9.23
N ASN A 806 -45.64 49.95 -8.35
CA ASN A 806 -45.96 49.83 -6.91
C ASN A 806 -44.85 50.39 -5.99
N LEU A 807 -44.92 51.74 -5.83
CA LEU A 807 -44.20 52.47 -4.78
C LEU A 807 -45.09 52.65 -3.55
N ASN A 808 -44.96 51.76 -2.56
CA ASN A 808 -45.41 52.06 -1.20
C ASN A 808 -44.33 51.73 -0.21
N GLU A 809 -44.06 52.72 0.63
CA GLU A 809 -43.04 52.81 1.66
C GLU A 809 -42.92 51.55 2.54
N HIS A 810 -41.82 50.80 2.46
CA HIS A 810 -41.35 49.97 3.55
C HIS A 810 -39.85 50.26 3.77
N GLU A 811 -39.57 51.16 4.70
CA GLU A 811 -38.24 51.33 5.30
C GLU A 811 -37.83 50.04 5.98
N ASN A 812 -36.66 49.49 5.56
CA ASN A 812 -35.90 48.38 6.14
C ASN A 812 -36.03 46.95 5.55
N ASN A 813 -36.61 46.70 4.41
CA ASN A 813 -36.52 45.37 3.78
C ASN A 813 -35.27 45.28 2.88
N MET A 814 -34.37 44.37 3.19
CA MET A 814 -33.36 43.96 2.22
C MET A 814 -34.08 43.36 1.02
N ASP A 815 -33.83 43.89 -0.17
CA ASP A 815 -34.35 43.31 -1.38
C ASP A 815 -33.54 42.03 -1.69
N TYR A 816 -34.22 40.96 -2.00
CA TYR A 816 -33.62 39.67 -2.37
C TYR A 816 -33.99 39.29 -3.82
N LEU A 817 -33.02 38.73 -4.53
CA LEU A 817 -33.27 38.10 -5.83
C LEU A 817 -33.01 36.60 -5.73
N PRO A 818 -33.83 35.81 -6.41
CA PRO A 818 -33.53 34.38 -6.51
C PRO A 818 -32.25 34.15 -7.34
N LEU A 819 -31.46 33.16 -6.98
CA LEU A 819 -30.20 32.83 -7.67
C LEU A 819 -30.44 32.59 -9.19
N SER A 820 -31.62 32.10 -9.59
CA SER A 820 -31.99 31.88 -11.01
C SER A 820 -32.10 33.18 -11.82
N ALA A 821 -32.32 34.36 -11.17
CA ALA A 821 -32.27 35.63 -11.86
C ALA A 821 -30.85 36.06 -12.22
N LEU A 822 -29.86 35.66 -11.41
CA LEU A 822 -28.45 36.04 -11.57
C LEU A 822 -27.60 34.96 -12.26
N ALA A 823 -28.08 33.72 -12.36
CA ALA A 823 -27.33 32.62 -12.92
C ALA A 823 -28.18 31.71 -13.83
N ARG A 824 -27.60 31.28 -14.95
CA ARG A 824 -28.15 30.23 -15.79
C ARG A 824 -27.66 28.88 -15.31
N PHE A 825 -28.57 27.95 -15.07
CA PHE A 825 -28.28 26.61 -14.62
C PHE A 825 -28.21 25.67 -15.84
N SER A 826 -27.12 24.94 -16.00
CA SER A 826 -26.93 23.95 -17.07
C SER A 826 -26.13 22.76 -16.56
N ILE A 827 -26.48 21.55 -17.00
CA ILE A 827 -25.68 20.37 -16.73
C ILE A 827 -24.72 20.18 -17.89
N ILE A 828 -23.43 20.21 -17.59
CA ILE A 828 -22.34 20.01 -18.56
C ILE A 828 -21.55 18.74 -18.22
N LYS A 829 -20.94 18.11 -19.24
CA LYS A 829 -20.00 17.02 -19.02
C LYS A 829 -18.61 17.60 -18.79
N SER A 830 -17.99 17.26 -17.68
CA SER A 830 -16.63 17.64 -17.32
C SER A 830 -15.69 16.42 -17.34
N PRO A 831 -14.38 16.61 -17.41
CA PRO A 831 -13.44 15.55 -17.10
C PRO A 831 -13.71 14.95 -15.69
N ASN A 832 -13.62 13.63 -15.58
CA ASN A 832 -13.73 12.94 -14.29
C ASN A 832 -12.44 13.06 -13.50
N GLN A 833 -11.32 12.92 -14.20
CA GLN A 833 -9.97 13.14 -13.69
C GLN A 833 -9.04 13.58 -14.81
N ILE A 834 -7.95 14.23 -14.44
CA ILE A 834 -6.86 14.61 -15.35
C ILE A 834 -5.58 14.08 -14.74
N SER A 835 -4.96 13.12 -15.43
CA SER A 835 -3.70 12.52 -15.05
C SER A 835 -2.56 13.17 -15.82
N ARG A 836 -1.44 13.46 -15.13
CA ARG A 836 -0.24 14.04 -15.74
C ARG A 836 1.00 13.26 -15.30
N GLU A 837 2.01 13.25 -16.15
CA GLU A 837 3.33 12.69 -15.85
C GLU A 837 4.40 13.61 -16.47
N ASN A 838 5.38 14.02 -15.67
CA ASN A 838 6.41 14.98 -16.06
C ASN A 838 5.86 16.26 -16.72
N GLY A 839 4.78 16.81 -16.13
CA GLY A 839 4.14 18.02 -16.59
C GLY A 839 3.29 17.89 -17.87
N LYS A 840 3.12 16.69 -18.43
CA LYS A 840 2.29 16.43 -19.62
C LYS A 840 1.04 15.64 -19.23
N ARG A 841 -0.12 16.02 -19.79
CA ARG A 841 -1.34 15.22 -19.64
C ARG A 841 -1.16 13.85 -20.30
N ARG A 842 -1.74 12.82 -19.70
CA ARG A 842 -1.75 11.47 -20.24
C ARG A 842 -3.11 10.80 -20.06
N ILE A 843 -3.35 9.78 -20.86
CA ILE A 843 -4.37 8.75 -20.64
C ILE A 843 -3.69 7.40 -20.66
N VAL A 844 -4.25 6.43 -19.95
CA VAL A 844 -3.71 5.07 -19.89
C VAL A 844 -4.75 4.08 -20.41
N VAL A 845 -4.28 3.14 -21.23
CA VAL A 845 -5.00 1.92 -21.57
C VAL A 845 -4.34 0.77 -20.80
N THR A 846 -5.10 0.08 -19.97
CA THR A 846 -4.61 -0.99 -19.12
C THR A 846 -5.10 -2.34 -19.63
N THR A 847 -4.32 -3.40 -19.38
CA THR A 847 -4.73 -4.78 -19.61
C THR A 847 -3.98 -5.71 -18.68
N ASN A 848 -4.62 -6.79 -18.27
CA ASN A 848 -3.99 -7.92 -17.60
C ASN A 848 -3.65 -9.00 -18.61
N ILE A 849 -2.68 -9.87 -18.25
CA ILE A 849 -2.28 -10.98 -19.09
C ILE A 849 -2.77 -12.27 -18.46
N ARG A 850 -3.43 -13.12 -19.25
CA ARG A 850 -3.87 -14.45 -18.80
C ARG A 850 -3.44 -15.54 -19.76
N ASN A 851 -2.86 -16.61 -19.19
CA ASN A 851 -2.40 -17.80 -19.93
C ASN A 851 -1.34 -17.50 -21.02
N ARG A 852 -0.64 -16.39 -20.91
CA ARG A 852 0.49 -15.97 -21.78
C ARG A 852 1.46 -15.12 -20.96
N ASP A 853 2.66 -14.91 -21.56
CA ASP A 853 3.70 -13.99 -21.14
C ASP A 853 3.60 -12.65 -21.89
#